data_ac12b7fb2927f0a74b26287c0b909a12
#
_entry.id   ac12b7fb2927f0a74b26287c0b909a12
#
_cell.length_a   1.000
_cell.length_b   1.000
_cell.length_c   1.000
_cell.angle_alpha   90.00
_cell.angle_beta   90.00
_cell.angle_gamma   90.00
#
_symmetry.space_group_name_H-M   'P 1'
#
loop_
_entity.id
_entity.type
_entity.pdbx_description
1 polymer ?
#
loop_
_entity_poly.entity_id
_entity_poly.type
_entity_poly.pdbx_seq_one_letter_code
_entity_poly.pdbx_strand_id
1 'polypeptide(L)'
;MNTPLTTQDPQDNAPTTSAEGLTRRALLVRAAAGGGLMVGSVLPGLGGAQAQSAPAAANLTAWITIGTDETVTLQVPITEMGQGTMTGLAQVMADELRVAWARIKVVHAPVDAAHGGTNASPWGRFTGGSLGLRLFAPGIQQAAANARQMLITAAAQSLGGSLTANNGFISNGTASLSYGSLAAAAALVTLPGNTPLNQYPRTLVGTSAARVDIPDKVTGAAKFGIDIFLPGLVFAAVKHCPAIGGTVSSVGSKPAGALAVVQVGTKPGQPANGVAVVAATTWDAMQAVNSLAVNWTQPLDAASNDSNAINARAAWLMANGTPLVAAQSPNAANLAAGLAAPNAAIDASYQLPYLAHAAMEPLNCTVRYTPGAPGLCEVWAPTQAPDGVVAMAQSLCPAGTVVKVTNTLLGGGFGRKFEQDFTREAVQVGLACPGKPVKLTWPRAQDFAYDQFRPMALSRIRAAASPSTGKITAWNHRVVTPSISVQRGGSPTAVDHSAVEGGVDLPYALDPYLVDWVRHDATIPVGYWRSVGLSINTFAVESAMDELAAAIGADPIQFRLNNLSDQRMINVLSALQTFSGWATAPAAGRARGVAITKGFGSWVGQVAEISVNATTGAVTVHRVSTVIDVGTAVNPDAIKGQIEGAVSQAMAATLWVQQTFVN
;
A
#
# COMPACT_ATOMS: atom_id res chain seq x y z
N MET A 1 39.34 41.00 -19.55
CA MET A 1 39.08 42.38 -19.06
C MET A 1 38.05 42.28 -17.99
N ASN A 2 38.57 42.34 -16.79
CA ASN A 2 38.13 43.14 -15.62
C ASN A 2 36.68 42.97 -15.20
N THR A 3 36.45 42.47 -14.11
CA THR A 3 36.71 42.55 -12.67
C THR A 3 35.39 42.86 -11.91
N PRO A 4 35.27 42.47 -10.67
CA PRO A 4 34.01 42.23 -9.98
C PRO A 4 33.54 43.44 -9.14
N LEU A 5 32.32 43.42 -8.68
CA LEU A 5 31.89 44.35 -7.63
C LEU A 5 31.22 43.59 -6.48
N THR A 6 31.78 43.90 -5.38
CA THR A 6 31.64 43.55 -3.99
C THR A 6 30.33 44.01 -3.36
N THR A 7 29.84 43.16 -2.42
CA THR A 7 29.28 43.44 -1.11
C THR A 7 28.27 44.57 -0.89
N GLN A 8 27.14 44.26 -0.33
CA GLN A 8 26.76 44.76 1.00
C GLN A 8 25.50 44.04 1.51
N ASP A 9 25.65 43.50 2.69
CA ASP A 9 24.58 43.10 3.60
C ASP A 9 23.90 44.35 4.16
N PRO A 10 22.58 44.32 4.41
CA PRO A 10 22.08 44.92 5.63
C PRO A 10 21.28 43.91 6.44
N GLN A 11 21.75 43.65 7.64
CA GLN A 11 20.92 43.24 8.77
C GLN A 11 19.79 44.23 8.92
N ASP A 12 18.54 43.76 8.99
CA ASP A 12 17.57 44.32 9.92
C ASP A 12 16.44 43.33 10.23
N ASN A 13 16.27 43.14 11.48
CA ASN A 13 15.24 42.59 12.32
C ASN A 13 13.84 42.40 11.70
N ALA A 14 13.44 41.11 11.58
CA ALA A 14 12.05 40.74 11.70
C ALA A 14 11.90 39.75 12.85
N PRO A 15 10.86 39.83 13.69
CA PRO A 15 10.74 38.97 14.87
C PRO A 15 10.42 37.55 14.44
N THR A 16 11.34 36.65 14.72
CA THR A 16 11.11 35.18 14.67
C THR A 16 10.09 34.82 15.76
N THR A 17 8.85 34.69 15.39
CA THR A 17 7.93 33.88 16.19
C THR A 17 8.40 32.43 16.06
N SER A 18 9.24 31.99 16.96
CA SER A 18 9.55 30.60 17.18
C SER A 18 8.25 29.87 17.50
N ALA A 19 7.81 28.99 16.60
CA ALA A 19 6.92 27.92 16.99
C ALA A 19 7.67 27.17 18.11
N GLU A 20 7.29 27.37 19.35
CA GLU A 20 7.81 26.61 20.49
C GLU A 20 7.52 25.14 20.25
N GLY A 21 8.49 24.44 19.70
CA GLY A 21 8.49 22.99 19.64
C GLY A 21 8.41 22.49 21.08
N LEU A 22 7.36 21.73 21.40
CA LEU A 22 7.21 21.10 22.70
C LEU A 22 8.49 20.34 23.04
N THR A 23 9.19 20.76 24.06
CA THR A 23 10.36 20.02 24.56
C THR A 23 9.90 18.64 25.03
N ARG A 24 10.82 17.64 25.02
CA ARG A 24 10.56 16.30 25.58
C ARG A 24 9.90 16.37 26.95
N ARG A 25 10.39 17.28 27.81
CA ARG A 25 9.88 17.50 29.16
C ARG A 25 8.45 18.06 29.16
N ALA A 26 8.14 18.99 28.26
CA ALA A 26 6.80 19.56 28.13
C ALA A 26 5.78 18.52 27.61
N LEU A 27 6.20 17.62 26.71
CA LEU A 27 5.37 16.52 26.21
C LEU A 27 5.09 15.50 27.33
N LEU A 28 6.12 15.12 28.09
CA LEU A 28 5.98 14.16 29.19
C LEU A 28 5.20 14.75 30.37
N VAL A 29 5.39 16.03 30.67
CA VAL A 29 4.61 16.73 31.72
C VAL A 29 3.13 16.83 31.32
N ARG A 30 2.80 17.07 30.05
CA ARG A 30 1.40 17.04 29.59
C ARG A 30 0.79 15.65 29.66
N ALA A 31 1.55 14.60 29.32
CA ALA A 31 1.13 13.24 29.50
C ALA A 31 0.91 12.88 30.98
N ALA A 32 1.80 13.33 31.86
CA ALA A 32 1.66 13.15 33.30
C ALA A 32 0.46 13.90 33.88
N ALA A 33 0.17 15.12 33.39
CA ALA A 33 -1.01 15.88 33.78
C ALA A 33 -2.32 15.22 33.32
N GLY A 34 -2.27 14.48 32.21
CA GLY A 34 -3.37 13.62 31.73
C GLY A 34 -3.40 12.25 32.41
N GLY A 35 -2.48 11.98 33.36
CA GLY A 35 -2.40 10.72 34.07
C GLY A 35 -1.78 9.56 33.29
N GLY A 36 -1.00 9.82 32.25
CA GLY A 36 -0.38 8.78 31.43
C GLY A 36 1.10 9.02 31.11
N LEU A 37 1.80 7.95 30.78
CA LEU A 37 3.15 7.97 30.23
C LEU A 37 3.09 7.93 28.69
N MET A 38 3.69 8.93 28.05
CA MET A 38 3.85 8.97 26.60
C MET A 38 5.32 8.78 26.24
N VAL A 39 5.62 7.75 25.47
CA VAL A 39 6.99 7.39 25.07
C VAL A 39 7.14 7.53 23.57
N GLY A 40 8.17 8.28 23.17
CA GLY A 40 8.54 8.43 21.77
C GLY A 40 9.76 7.60 21.40
N SER A 41 9.86 7.25 20.15
CA SER A 41 11.08 6.66 19.59
C SER A 41 11.34 7.18 18.18
N VAL A 42 12.57 7.06 17.75
CA VAL A 42 12.97 7.31 16.36
C VAL A 42 12.78 6.02 15.58
N LEU A 43 11.99 6.08 14.52
CA LEU A 43 11.86 4.97 13.59
C LEU A 43 13.02 5.01 12.59
N PRO A 44 13.70 3.89 12.31
CA PRO A 44 14.79 3.88 11.34
C PRO A 44 14.28 4.23 9.94
N GLY A 45 14.99 5.12 9.24
CA GLY A 45 14.70 5.53 7.89
C GLY A 45 15.01 4.47 6.84
N LEU A 46 14.27 4.49 5.74
CA LEU A 46 14.56 3.74 4.51
C LEU A 46 15.70 4.41 3.74
N GLY A 47 16.93 4.22 4.18
CA GLY A 47 18.09 4.64 3.42
C GLY A 47 18.67 3.48 2.61
N GLY A 48 18.68 3.59 1.30
CA GLY A 48 19.58 2.79 0.45
C GLY A 48 21.04 3.08 0.85
N ALA A 49 21.88 2.06 0.80
CA ALA A 49 23.26 2.10 1.24
C ALA A 49 24.08 3.21 0.54
N GLN A 50 24.12 4.37 1.17
CA GLN A 50 25.21 5.35 1.03
C GLN A 50 25.51 5.85 2.43
N ALA A 51 26.80 5.76 2.81
CA ALA A 51 27.30 6.28 4.06
C ALA A 51 26.99 7.77 4.16
N GLN A 52 25.98 8.13 4.95
CA GLN A 52 25.67 9.50 5.30
C GLN A 52 26.05 9.77 6.77
N SER A 53 26.71 10.89 6.96
CA SER A 53 27.03 11.49 8.26
C SER A 53 25.83 11.47 9.21
N ALA A 54 26.10 11.27 10.51
CA ALA A 54 25.10 11.19 11.58
C ALA A 54 24.04 12.29 11.44
N PRO A 55 22.74 11.95 11.47
CA PRO A 55 21.68 12.93 11.30
C PRO A 55 21.62 13.86 12.52
N ALA A 56 21.49 15.17 12.23
CA ALA A 56 21.09 16.15 13.19
C ALA A 56 19.79 15.71 13.89
N ALA A 57 19.74 15.92 15.21
CA ALA A 57 18.66 15.63 16.16
C ALA A 57 17.38 15.00 15.58
N ALA A 58 17.26 13.70 15.74
CA ALA A 58 16.06 12.95 15.38
C ALA A 58 14.85 13.44 16.21
N ASN A 59 13.79 13.85 15.54
CA ASN A 59 12.51 14.20 16.17
C ASN A 59 11.94 12.95 16.83
N LEU A 60 11.74 12.98 18.14
CA LEU A 60 11.05 11.94 18.88
C LEU A 60 9.57 12.00 18.57
N THR A 61 9.01 10.89 18.10
CA THR A 61 7.58 10.71 17.93
C THR A 61 7.01 9.91 19.09
N ALA A 62 5.83 10.29 19.60
CA ALA A 62 5.17 9.62 20.70
C ALA A 62 4.20 8.55 20.17
N TRP A 63 4.61 7.29 20.25
CA TRP A 63 3.79 6.18 19.73
C TRP A 63 3.04 5.40 20.82
N ILE A 64 3.49 5.46 22.08
CA ILE A 64 2.96 4.65 23.19
C ILE A 64 2.55 5.56 24.33
N THR A 65 1.30 5.42 24.78
CA THR A 65 0.76 6.08 25.96
C THR A 65 0.33 5.02 26.98
N ILE A 66 0.70 5.19 28.25
CA ILE A 66 0.25 4.35 29.35
C ILE A 66 -0.62 5.20 30.28
N GLY A 67 -1.90 4.85 30.36
CA GLY A 67 -2.87 5.51 31.22
C GLY A 67 -2.80 5.05 32.68
N THR A 68 -3.29 5.88 33.60
CA THR A 68 -3.45 5.52 35.02
C THR A 68 -4.56 4.48 35.23
N ASP A 69 -5.41 4.27 34.20
CA ASP A 69 -6.44 3.23 34.11
C ASP A 69 -5.89 1.88 33.62
N GLU A 70 -4.57 1.73 33.53
CA GLU A 70 -3.87 0.55 33.03
C GLU A 70 -3.99 0.31 31.52
N THR A 71 -4.64 1.20 30.78
CA THR A 71 -4.72 1.10 29.32
C THR A 71 -3.40 1.48 28.69
N VAL A 72 -2.89 0.64 27.78
CA VAL A 72 -1.73 0.93 26.93
C VAL A 72 -2.22 1.21 25.52
N THR A 73 -2.11 2.44 25.10
CA THR A 73 -2.51 2.89 23.76
C THR A 73 -1.32 2.97 22.83
N LEU A 74 -1.39 2.24 21.72
CA LEU A 74 -0.46 2.36 20.60
C LEU A 74 -1.06 3.26 19.52
N GLN A 75 -0.34 4.31 19.15
CA GLN A 75 -0.64 5.14 18.00
C GLN A 75 0.11 4.58 16.78
N VAL A 76 -0.60 4.03 15.80
CA VAL A 76 0.05 3.42 14.63
C VAL A 76 0.23 4.43 13.49
N PRO A 77 1.40 4.44 12.85
CA PRO A 77 1.69 5.39 11.75
C PRO A 77 1.09 4.97 10.41
N ILE A 78 0.41 3.85 10.36
CA ILE A 78 -0.14 3.23 9.14
C ILE A 78 -1.66 3.24 9.19
N THR A 79 -2.29 3.18 8.03
CA THR A 79 -3.74 3.07 7.90
C THR A 79 -4.18 1.61 7.88
N GLU A 80 -5.17 1.25 8.69
CA GLU A 80 -5.78 -0.08 8.67
C GLU A 80 -6.87 -0.14 7.57
N MET A 81 -6.70 -1.08 6.65
CA MET A 81 -7.61 -1.33 5.53
C MET A 81 -8.03 -2.80 5.42
N GLY A 82 -7.86 -3.56 6.52
CA GLY A 82 -8.16 -4.99 6.61
C GLY A 82 -6.93 -5.89 6.67
N GLN A 83 -5.72 -5.36 6.47
CA GLN A 83 -4.48 -6.13 6.45
C GLN A 83 -4.01 -6.62 7.83
N GLY A 84 -4.57 -6.09 8.93
CA GLY A 84 -4.23 -6.54 10.29
C GLY A 84 -2.94 -5.98 10.87
N THR A 85 -2.34 -4.97 10.25
CA THR A 85 -1.07 -4.40 10.71
C THR A 85 -1.20 -3.71 12.07
N MET A 86 -2.35 -3.10 12.38
CA MET A 86 -2.62 -2.57 13.72
C MET A 86 -2.43 -3.63 14.80
N THR A 87 -2.99 -4.81 14.59
CA THR A 87 -2.86 -5.95 15.51
C THR A 87 -1.42 -6.45 15.59
N GLY A 88 -0.76 -6.61 14.45
CA GLY A 88 0.63 -7.09 14.42
C GLY A 88 1.61 -6.16 15.13
N LEU A 89 1.50 -4.84 14.92
CA LEU A 89 2.34 -3.85 15.62
C LEU A 89 2.04 -3.83 17.13
N ALA A 90 0.77 -4.01 17.52
CA ALA A 90 0.40 -4.11 18.93
C ALA A 90 0.96 -5.38 19.59
N GLN A 91 1.02 -6.52 18.89
CA GLN A 91 1.65 -7.74 19.41
C GLN A 91 3.15 -7.53 19.67
N VAL A 92 3.86 -6.88 18.72
CA VAL A 92 5.29 -6.55 18.88
C VAL A 92 5.52 -5.63 20.08
N MET A 93 4.68 -4.59 20.24
CA MET A 93 4.74 -3.68 21.39
C MET A 93 4.46 -4.41 22.70
N ALA A 94 3.39 -5.19 22.76
CA ALA A 94 2.94 -5.84 23.99
C ALA A 94 3.95 -6.88 24.50
N ASP A 95 4.55 -7.66 23.60
CA ASP A 95 5.60 -8.60 23.95
C ASP A 95 6.83 -7.90 24.53
N GLU A 96 7.29 -6.80 23.92
CA GLU A 96 8.45 -6.07 24.37
C GLU A 96 8.19 -5.30 25.67
N LEU A 97 7.02 -4.67 25.78
CA LEU A 97 6.59 -3.94 26.97
C LEU A 97 6.21 -4.87 28.14
N ARG A 98 5.92 -6.15 27.87
CA ARG A 98 5.46 -7.14 28.84
C ARG A 98 4.11 -6.77 29.46
N VAL A 99 3.13 -6.45 28.61
CA VAL A 99 1.77 -6.06 29.03
C VAL A 99 0.73 -7.05 28.53
N ALA A 100 -0.34 -7.25 29.31
CA ALA A 100 -1.45 -8.12 28.94
C ALA A 100 -2.19 -7.62 27.69
N TRP A 101 -2.52 -8.54 26.78
CA TRP A 101 -3.23 -8.22 25.54
C TRP A 101 -4.54 -7.45 25.77
N ALA A 102 -5.29 -7.81 26.80
CA ALA A 102 -6.57 -7.18 27.14
C ALA A 102 -6.47 -5.69 27.52
N ARG A 103 -5.27 -5.19 27.82
CA ARG A 103 -5.02 -3.78 28.17
C ARG A 103 -4.63 -2.92 26.97
N ILE A 104 -4.50 -3.52 25.78
CA ILE A 104 -4.04 -2.84 24.59
C ILE A 104 -5.20 -2.13 23.89
N LYS A 105 -4.97 -0.86 23.56
CA LYS A 105 -5.79 -0.07 22.64
C LYS A 105 -4.91 0.39 21.47
N VAL A 106 -5.45 0.38 20.27
CA VAL A 106 -4.73 0.84 19.07
C VAL A 106 -5.56 1.90 18.36
N VAL A 107 -4.90 2.98 17.97
CA VAL A 107 -5.51 4.07 17.20
C VAL A 107 -4.57 4.50 16.08
N HIS A 108 -5.11 5.12 15.03
CA HIS A 108 -4.26 5.79 14.05
C HIS A 108 -3.54 6.99 14.70
N ALA A 109 -2.27 7.15 14.40
CA ALA A 109 -1.54 8.34 14.81
C ALA A 109 -2.13 9.60 14.15
N PRO A 110 -2.20 10.74 14.85
CA PRO A 110 -2.58 12.00 14.24
C PRO A 110 -1.73 12.35 13.02
N VAL A 111 -2.35 13.03 12.04
CA VAL A 111 -1.66 13.50 10.84
C VAL A 111 -1.08 14.90 11.13
N ASP A 112 0.01 14.93 11.86
CA ASP A 112 0.71 16.14 12.30
C ASP A 112 2.23 15.98 12.28
N ALA A 113 2.95 17.06 12.54
CA ALA A 113 4.42 17.06 12.52
C ALA A 113 5.05 16.20 13.64
N ALA A 114 4.37 16.02 14.77
CA ALA A 114 4.88 15.19 15.88
C ALA A 114 4.87 13.69 15.52
N HIS A 115 3.94 13.29 14.67
CA HIS A 115 3.78 11.94 14.14
C HIS A 115 4.18 11.88 12.67
N GLY A 116 4.80 12.92 12.13
CA GLY A 116 5.28 13.00 10.76
C GLY A 116 6.14 11.79 10.42
N GLY A 117 5.99 11.31 9.20
CA GLY A 117 6.88 10.30 8.67
C GLY A 117 8.31 10.79 8.85
N THR A 118 9.16 9.93 9.33
CA THR A 118 10.60 10.17 9.24
C THR A 118 10.90 10.50 7.79
N ASN A 119 11.92 11.29 7.51
CA ASN A 119 12.41 11.65 6.16
C ASN A 119 12.78 10.42 5.28
N ALA A 120 12.24 9.28 5.59
CA ALA A 120 12.51 7.98 5.04
C ALA A 120 11.73 7.67 3.76
N SER A 121 10.66 8.41 3.48
CA SER A 121 9.89 8.26 2.24
C SER A 121 9.65 9.62 1.61
N PRO A 122 9.95 9.81 0.32
CA PRO A 122 9.64 11.04 -0.40
C PRO A 122 8.12 11.32 -0.45
N TRP A 123 7.30 10.34 -0.07
CA TRP A 123 5.84 10.44 -0.04
C TRP A 123 5.25 10.63 1.36
N GLY A 124 6.09 10.85 2.40
CA GLY A 124 5.65 10.92 3.80
C GLY A 124 5.15 9.58 4.33
N ARG A 125 4.18 9.60 5.25
CA ARG A 125 3.54 8.38 5.76
C ARG A 125 2.62 7.80 4.70
N PHE A 126 2.82 6.52 4.39
CA PHE A 126 1.93 5.79 3.51
C PHE A 126 1.80 4.33 3.93
N THR A 127 0.73 3.70 3.50
CA THR A 127 0.45 2.28 3.70
C THR A 127 0.45 1.58 2.36
N GLY A 128 1.50 0.81 2.10
CA GLY A 128 1.72 0.12 0.82
C GLY A 128 3.03 -0.68 0.85
N GLY A 129 3.33 -1.40 -0.24
CA GLY A 129 4.57 -2.16 -0.42
C GLY A 129 4.86 -3.20 0.66
N SER A 130 3.86 -3.66 1.40
CA SER A 130 4.01 -4.57 2.56
C SER A 130 4.99 -4.04 3.62
N LEU A 131 5.10 -2.72 3.76
CA LEU A 131 6.10 -2.07 4.60
C LEU A 131 5.63 -1.85 6.04
N GLY A 132 4.34 -1.96 6.34
CA GLY A 132 3.77 -1.60 7.64
C GLY A 132 4.45 -2.26 8.83
N LEU A 133 4.58 -3.59 8.86
CA LEU A 133 5.34 -4.29 9.92
C LEU A 133 6.85 -4.15 9.72
N ARG A 134 7.34 -4.30 8.50
CA ARG A 134 8.78 -4.33 8.22
C ARG A 134 9.50 -3.04 8.60
N LEU A 135 8.86 -1.87 8.41
CA LEU A 135 9.44 -0.57 8.72
C LEU A 135 9.20 -0.15 10.17
N PHE A 136 8.00 -0.38 10.68
CA PHE A 136 7.60 0.23 11.93
C PHE A 136 7.79 -0.68 13.15
N ALA A 137 7.79 -2.01 12.98
CA ALA A 137 7.97 -2.93 14.09
C ALA A 137 9.28 -2.72 14.88
N PRO A 138 10.46 -2.53 14.25
CA PRO A 138 11.70 -2.31 15.00
C PRO A 138 11.65 -1.05 15.87
N GLY A 139 11.14 0.07 15.34
CA GLY A 139 11.01 1.33 16.09
C GLY A 139 9.98 1.25 17.22
N ILE A 140 8.84 0.59 16.98
CA ILE A 140 7.82 0.36 18.01
C ILE A 140 8.35 -0.57 19.12
N GLN A 141 9.10 -1.61 18.74
CA GLN A 141 9.76 -2.49 19.71
C GLN A 141 10.75 -1.73 20.57
N GLN A 142 11.57 -0.85 19.98
CA GLN A 142 12.51 -0.01 20.74
C GLN A 142 11.78 0.98 21.66
N ALA A 143 10.68 1.58 21.18
CA ALA A 143 9.84 2.45 22.03
C ALA A 143 9.27 1.69 23.23
N ALA A 144 8.83 0.46 23.03
CA ALA A 144 8.31 -0.40 24.09
C ALA A 144 9.41 -0.79 25.11
N ALA A 145 10.62 -1.10 24.62
CA ALA A 145 11.77 -1.35 25.50
C ALA A 145 12.14 -0.13 26.34
N ASN A 146 12.16 1.05 25.74
CA ASN A 146 12.42 2.30 26.43
C ASN A 146 11.35 2.60 27.48
N ALA A 147 10.07 2.42 27.15
CA ALA A 147 8.95 2.58 28.10
C ALA A 147 9.08 1.62 29.29
N ARG A 148 9.38 0.35 29.02
CA ARG A 148 9.64 -0.66 30.06
C ARG A 148 10.77 -0.23 30.99
N GLN A 149 11.87 0.27 30.45
CA GLN A 149 13.00 0.75 31.26
C GLN A 149 12.64 1.98 32.10
N MET A 150 11.84 2.91 31.56
CA MET A 150 11.36 4.07 32.32
C MET A 150 10.48 3.65 33.49
N LEU A 151 9.60 2.67 33.28
CA LEU A 151 8.77 2.10 34.36
C LEU A 151 9.60 1.40 35.42
N ILE A 152 10.62 0.62 35.05
CA ILE A 152 11.56 -0.01 35.97
C ILE A 152 12.31 1.04 36.77
N THR A 153 12.81 2.10 36.14
CA THR A 153 13.51 3.20 36.80
C THR A 153 12.62 3.95 37.80
N ALA A 154 11.36 4.18 37.43
CA ALA A 154 10.37 4.79 38.32
C ALA A 154 10.05 3.89 39.53
N ALA A 155 9.87 2.60 39.29
CA ALA A 155 9.59 1.62 40.35
C ALA A 155 10.76 1.47 41.33
N ALA A 156 12.00 1.62 40.88
CA ALA A 156 13.21 1.51 41.72
C ALA A 156 13.26 2.56 42.85
N GLN A 157 12.48 3.65 42.72
CA GLN A 157 12.36 4.65 43.78
C GLN A 157 11.57 4.13 44.99
N SER A 158 10.73 3.12 44.82
CA SER A 158 9.84 2.57 45.85
C SER A 158 10.10 1.10 46.14
N LEU A 159 10.58 0.35 45.15
CA LEU A 159 10.87 -1.08 45.25
C LEU A 159 12.39 -1.28 45.22
N GLY A 160 12.94 -1.90 46.25
CA GLY A 160 14.35 -2.31 46.23
C GLY A 160 14.55 -3.64 45.48
N GLY A 161 15.82 -4.02 45.28
CA GLY A 161 16.20 -5.31 44.70
C GLY A 161 16.19 -5.34 43.17
N SER A 162 16.23 -6.54 42.60
CA SER A 162 16.18 -6.75 41.16
C SER A 162 14.73 -6.64 40.67
N LEU A 163 14.48 -5.75 39.71
CA LEU A 163 13.13 -5.48 39.19
C LEU A 163 12.90 -6.15 37.86
N THR A 164 11.73 -6.76 37.70
CA THR A 164 11.28 -7.40 36.46
C THR A 164 9.92 -6.86 36.04
N ALA A 165 9.74 -6.72 34.71
CA ALA A 165 8.47 -6.35 34.09
C ALA A 165 7.72 -7.60 33.68
N ASN A 166 6.47 -7.74 34.09
CA ASN A 166 5.61 -8.83 33.64
C ASN A 166 4.13 -8.46 33.77
N ASN A 167 3.36 -8.75 32.74
CA ASN A 167 1.89 -8.63 32.70
C ASN A 167 1.35 -7.25 33.11
N GLY A 168 2.09 -6.16 32.80
CA GLY A 168 1.72 -4.80 33.16
C GLY A 168 2.08 -4.38 34.58
N PHE A 169 2.99 -5.11 35.24
CA PHE A 169 3.53 -4.81 36.55
C PHE A 169 5.07 -4.80 36.57
N ILE A 170 5.64 -3.99 37.43
CA ILE A 170 7.05 -4.08 37.84
C ILE A 170 7.10 -4.72 39.23
N SER A 171 7.90 -5.77 39.39
CA SER A 171 7.98 -6.54 40.64
C SER A 171 9.42 -6.84 41.03
N ASN A 172 9.69 -6.89 42.33
CA ASN A 172 10.94 -7.41 42.92
C ASN A 172 10.79 -8.84 43.46
N GLY A 173 9.66 -9.52 43.17
CA GLY A 173 9.34 -10.86 43.66
C GLY A 173 8.50 -10.88 44.95
N THR A 174 8.53 -9.83 45.76
CA THR A 174 7.73 -9.72 47.02
C THR A 174 6.68 -8.64 46.93
N ALA A 175 6.94 -7.57 46.23
CA ALA A 175 6.00 -6.47 45.99
C ALA A 175 5.96 -6.12 44.49
N SER A 176 4.86 -5.51 44.07
CA SER A 176 4.67 -5.09 42.68
C SER A 176 3.90 -3.78 42.59
N LEU A 177 4.22 -3.01 41.54
CA LEU A 177 3.54 -1.77 41.16
C LEU A 177 3.03 -1.91 39.73
N SER A 178 1.80 -1.49 39.48
CA SER A 178 1.21 -1.55 38.14
C SER A 178 1.79 -0.43 37.23
N TYR A 179 1.70 -0.63 35.92
CA TYR A 179 2.16 0.37 34.96
C TYR A 179 1.39 1.69 35.09
N GLY A 180 0.08 1.62 35.29
CA GLY A 180 -0.74 2.81 35.49
C GLY A 180 -0.36 3.59 36.75
N SER A 181 -0.07 2.90 37.86
CA SER A 181 0.40 3.57 39.09
C SER A 181 1.77 4.22 38.93
N LEU A 182 2.61 3.69 38.04
CA LEU A 182 3.96 4.22 37.75
C LEU A 182 3.99 5.26 36.64
N ALA A 183 2.91 5.41 35.87
CA ALA A 183 2.89 6.19 34.64
C ALA A 183 3.37 7.64 34.85
N ALA A 184 2.86 8.32 35.89
CA ALA A 184 3.24 9.70 36.20
C ALA A 184 4.73 9.84 36.60
N ALA A 185 5.24 8.93 37.43
CA ALA A 185 6.65 8.93 37.85
C ALA A 185 7.57 8.56 36.67
N ALA A 186 7.19 7.58 35.88
CA ALA A 186 7.93 7.17 34.70
C ALA A 186 8.04 8.29 33.65
N ALA A 187 7.01 9.13 33.49
CA ALA A 187 7.03 10.27 32.59
C ALA A 187 8.11 11.32 32.96
N LEU A 188 8.59 11.33 34.19
CA LEU A 188 9.66 12.22 34.64
C LEU A 188 11.06 11.62 34.43
N VAL A 189 11.14 10.34 34.11
CA VAL A 189 12.42 9.66 33.81
C VAL A 189 12.93 10.15 32.45
N THR A 190 14.24 10.45 32.38
CA THR A 190 14.88 10.78 31.09
C THR A 190 14.75 9.59 30.14
N LEU A 191 14.27 9.85 28.92
CA LEU A 191 14.12 8.81 27.90
C LEU A 191 15.48 8.13 27.62
N PRO A 192 15.59 6.81 27.80
CA PRO A 192 16.82 6.08 27.48
C PRO A 192 17.16 6.21 25.99
N GLY A 193 18.45 6.21 25.64
CA GLY A 193 18.90 6.24 24.24
C GLY A 193 18.55 4.94 23.52
N ASN A 194 19.12 3.83 23.99
CA ASN A 194 18.89 2.49 23.46
C ASN A 194 18.77 1.50 24.63
N THR A 195 17.57 1.16 25.00
CA THR A 195 17.33 0.08 25.96
C THR A 195 17.52 -1.27 25.25
N PRO A 196 18.26 -2.23 25.85
CA PRO A 196 18.33 -3.58 25.33
C PRO A 196 16.93 -4.19 25.14
N LEU A 197 16.73 -4.83 23.99
CA LEU A 197 15.48 -5.54 23.71
C LEU A 197 15.33 -6.72 24.67
N ASN A 198 14.08 -7.09 24.91
CA ASN A 198 13.74 -8.17 25.81
C ASN A 198 14.32 -9.51 25.32
N GLN A 199 15.05 -10.21 26.19
CA GLN A 199 15.65 -11.52 25.94
C GLN A 199 14.70 -12.69 26.27
N TYR A 200 13.52 -12.42 26.85
CA TYR A 200 12.55 -13.46 27.21
C TYR A 200 11.83 -14.02 25.97
N PRO A 201 11.32 -15.27 26.06
CA PRO A 201 10.51 -15.83 24.99
C PRO A 201 9.33 -14.92 24.63
N ARG A 202 9.10 -14.77 23.34
CA ARG A 202 7.90 -14.09 22.84
C ARG A 202 6.65 -14.88 23.22
N THR A 203 5.62 -14.18 23.66
CA THR A 203 4.37 -14.81 24.13
C THR A 203 3.17 -14.46 23.26
N LEU A 204 3.27 -13.36 22.52
CA LEU A 204 2.21 -12.86 21.62
C LEU A 204 2.63 -12.91 20.15
N VAL A 205 3.85 -12.49 19.83
CA VAL A 205 4.37 -12.62 18.46
C VAL A 205 4.49 -14.11 18.10
N GLY A 206 3.87 -14.50 16.99
CA GLY A 206 3.78 -15.89 16.55
C GLY A 206 2.47 -16.58 16.94
N THR A 207 1.60 -15.89 17.68
CA THR A 207 0.27 -16.41 18.04
C THR A 207 -0.84 -15.71 17.25
N SER A 208 -2.00 -16.37 17.14
CA SER A 208 -3.21 -15.81 16.53
C SER A 208 -3.97 -14.95 17.53
N ALA A 209 -3.32 -13.89 18.05
CA ALA A 209 -4.00 -12.95 18.93
C ALA A 209 -5.20 -12.31 18.21
N ALA A 210 -6.30 -12.14 18.93
CA ALA A 210 -7.52 -11.57 18.38
C ALA A 210 -7.25 -10.16 17.81
N ARG A 211 -7.80 -9.88 16.64
CA ARG A 211 -7.63 -8.58 16.00
C ARG A 211 -8.28 -7.47 16.82
N VAL A 212 -7.51 -6.39 17.05
CA VAL A 212 -7.95 -5.24 17.87
C VAL A 212 -9.06 -4.42 17.22
N ASP A 213 -9.24 -4.53 15.92
CA ASP A 213 -10.18 -3.75 15.11
C ASP A 213 -11.53 -4.46 14.85
N ILE A 214 -11.63 -5.76 15.12
CA ILE A 214 -12.84 -6.55 14.86
C ILE A 214 -14.01 -6.16 15.77
N PRO A 215 -13.85 -5.96 17.09
CA PRO A 215 -14.97 -5.61 17.97
C PRO A 215 -15.74 -4.38 17.48
N ASP A 216 -15.04 -3.31 17.12
CA ASP A 216 -15.66 -2.07 16.60
C ASP A 216 -16.32 -2.28 15.24
N LYS A 217 -15.75 -3.13 14.39
CA LYS A 217 -16.28 -3.42 13.06
C LYS A 217 -17.60 -4.21 13.11
N VAL A 218 -17.70 -5.20 13.99
CA VAL A 218 -18.90 -6.04 14.07
C VAL A 218 -20.04 -5.40 14.87
N THR A 219 -19.73 -4.36 15.66
CA THR A 219 -20.75 -3.59 16.42
C THR A 219 -21.17 -2.30 15.70
N GLY A 220 -20.50 -1.93 14.59
CA GLY A 220 -20.73 -0.67 13.88
C GLY A 220 -20.11 0.55 14.57
N ALA A 221 -19.28 0.36 15.59
CA ALA A 221 -18.53 1.44 16.25
C ALA A 221 -17.37 1.95 15.38
N ALA A 222 -16.81 1.09 14.52
CA ALA A 222 -15.75 1.46 13.58
C ALA A 222 -16.20 2.59 12.65
N LYS A 223 -15.31 3.58 12.43
CA LYS A 223 -15.59 4.73 11.56
C LYS A 223 -14.74 4.67 10.31
N PHE A 224 -15.39 4.38 9.20
CA PHE A 224 -14.83 4.48 7.86
C PHE A 224 -15.04 5.90 7.30
N GLY A 225 -14.43 6.23 6.17
CA GLY A 225 -14.63 7.54 5.54
C GLY A 225 -16.09 7.82 5.21
N ILE A 226 -16.80 6.80 4.71
CA ILE A 226 -18.23 6.90 4.37
C ILE A 226 -19.12 7.18 5.59
N ASP A 227 -18.70 6.79 6.80
CA ASP A 227 -19.46 6.91 8.04
C ASP A 227 -19.28 8.28 8.72
N ILE A 228 -18.40 9.14 8.21
CA ILE A 228 -18.20 10.48 8.80
C ILE A 228 -19.47 11.29 8.66
N PHE A 229 -20.01 11.70 9.79
CA PHE A 229 -21.20 12.53 9.87
C PHE A 229 -20.92 13.75 10.77
N LEU A 230 -21.21 14.93 10.24
CA LEU A 230 -21.00 16.21 10.92
C LEU A 230 -22.30 17.01 10.91
N PRO A 231 -22.58 17.83 11.95
CA PRO A 231 -23.74 18.71 11.94
C PRO A 231 -23.76 19.62 10.71
N GLY A 232 -24.88 19.65 10.00
CA GLY A 232 -25.05 20.43 8.77
C GLY A 232 -24.36 19.84 7.53
N LEU A 233 -23.97 18.54 7.58
CA LEU A 233 -23.38 17.84 6.46
C LEU A 233 -24.29 17.87 5.24
N VAL A 234 -23.72 18.23 4.08
CA VAL A 234 -24.31 18.09 2.76
C VAL A 234 -23.49 17.10 1.93
N PHE A 235 -24.09 16.61 0.85
CA PHE A 235 -23.52 15.51 0.08
C PHE A 235 -23.24 15.94 -1.35
N ALA A 236 -22.17 15.43 -1.92
CA ALA A 236 -21.80 15.66 -3.30
C ALA A 236 -21.58 14.34 -4.03
N ALA A 237 -21.98 14.30 -5.30
CA ALA A 237 -21.63 13.25 -6.24
C ALA A 237 -20.95 13.87 -7.45
N VAL A 238 -20.09 13.08 -8.12
CA VAL A 238 -19.30 13.54 -9.26
C VAL A 238 -19.59 12.70 -10.51
N LYS A 239 -19.50 13.33 -11.67
CA LYS A 239 -19.33 12.63 -12.95
C LYS A 239 -18.18 13.24 -13.73
N HIS A 240 -17.45 12.40 -14.42
CA HIS A 240 -16.30 12.79 -15.23
C HIS A 240 -16.61 12.73 -16.73
N CYS A 241 -15.73 13.31 -17.54
CA CYS A 241 -15.82 13.19 -18.99
C CYS A 241 -15.80 11.70 -19.38
N PRO A 242 -16.75 11.21 -20.19
CA PRO A 242 -16.77 9.79 -20.58
C PRO A 242 -15.50 9.29 -21.24
N ALA A 243 -14.77 10.15 -21.95
CA ALA A 243 -13.47 9.83 -22.52
C ALA A 243 -12.35 10.21 -21.56
N ILE A 244 -11.46 9.26 -21.24
CA ILE A 244 -10.27 9.49 -20.41
C ILE A 244 -9.39 10.55 -21.06
N GLY A 245 -9.01 11.57 -20.30
CA GLY A 245 -8.25 12.71 -20.79
C GLY A 245 -9.09 13.88 -21.31
N GLY A 246 -10.41 13.69 -21.46
CA GLY A 246 -11.32 14.77 -21.84
C GLY A 246 -11.57 15.75 -20.69
N THR A 247 -12.09 16.93 -21.02
CA THR A 247 -12.29 18.05 -20.09
C THR A 247 -13.69 18.64 -20.20
N VAL A 248 -14.09 19.42 -19.18
CA VAL A 248 -15.34 20.15 -19.19
C VAL A 248 -15.24 21.33 -20.14
N SER A 249 -16.13 21.37 -21.16
CA SER A 249 -16.27 22.52 -22.06
C SER A 249 -17.29 23.52 -21.54
N SER A 250 -18.46 23.04 -21.16
CA SER A 250 -19.49 23.89 -20.53
C SER A 250 -20.41 23.06 -19.65
N VAL A 251 -21.03 23.74 -18.68
CA VAL A 251 -21.96 23.14 -17.72
C VAL A 251 -23.32 23.82 -17.90
N GLY A 252 -24.39 23.03 -18.00
CA GLY A 252 -25.76 23.49 -18.09
C GLY A 252 -26.27 24.15 -16.78
N SER A 253 -27.53 24.51 -16.77
CA SER A 253 -28.16 25.10 -15.60
C SER A 253 -28.15 24.16 -14.40
N LYS A 254 -27.99 24.74 -13.21
CA LYS A 254 -27.99 24.00 -11.95
C LYS A 254 -29.33 23.24 -11.80
N PRO A 255 -29.31 21.91 -11.55
CA PRO A 255 -30.51 21.11 -11.35
C PRO A 255 -31.34 21.61 -10.15
N ALA A 256 -32.66 21.42 -10.21
CA ALA A 256 -33.54 21.73 -9.09
C ALA A 256 -33.13 20.93 -7.83
N GLY A 257 -33.17 21.58 -6.67
CA GLY A 257 -32.74 20.98 -5.40
C GLY A 257 -31.23 20.92 -5.19
N ALA A 258 -30.41 21.16 -6.20
CA ALA A 258 -28.96 21.23 -6.04
C ALA A 258 -28.54 22.51 -5.30
N LEU A 259 -27.65 22.39 -4.33
CA LEU A 259 -27.11 23.51 -3.56
C LEU A 259 -25.97 24.20 -4.33
N ALA A 260 -25.10 23.42 -4.96
CA ALA A 260 -23.99 23.92 -5.78
C ALA A 260 -23.67 22.97 -6.93
N VAL A 261 -23.05 23.51 -7.99
CA VAL A 261 -22.42 22.77 -9.09
C VAL A 261 -20.98 23.26 -9.17
N VAL A 262 -20.02 22.36 -9.11
CA VAL A 262 -18.60 22.65 -9.02
C VAL A 262 -17.85 21.87 -10.10
N GLN A 263 -17.09 22.57 -10.95
CA GLN A 263 -16.14 21.90 -11.85
C GLN A 263 -14.96 21.44 -11.02
N VAL A 264 -14.58 20.17 -11.20
CA VAL A 264 -13.51 19.53 -10.43
C VAL A 264 -12.47 18.91 -11.35
N GLY A 265 -11.25 18.77 -10.84
CA GLY A 265 -10.15 18.17 -11.61
C GLY A 265 -9.30 17.24 -10.74
N THR A 266 -8.98 16.07 -11.29
CA THR A 266 -8.20 15.03 -10.62
C THR A 266 -6.71 15.35 -10.57
N LYS A 267 -6.20 16.21 -11.46
CA LYS A 267 -4.76 16.52 -11.62
C LYS A 267 -4.47 17.99 -11.35
N PRO A 268 -3.30 18.31 -10.74
CA PRO A 268 -2.86 19.70 -10.56
C PRO A 268 -2.63 20.41 -11.91
N GLY A 269 -3.04 21.68 -12.00
CA GLY A 269 -2.75 22.52 -13.16
C GLY A 269 -3.43 22.09 -14.47
N GLN A 270 -4.27 21.07 -14.45
CA GLN A 270 -5.03 20.62 -15.61
C GLN A 270 -6.45 21.20 -15.56
N PRO A 271 -7.09 21.41 -16.73
CA PRO A 271 -8.50 21.76 -16.79
C PRO A 271 -9.37 20.75 -16.05
N ALA A 272 -10.54 21.19 -15.58
CA ALA A 272 -11.51 20.32 -14.95
C ALA A 272 -11.93 19.19 -15.90
N ASN A 273 -11.89 17.96 -15.39
CA ASN A 273 -12.30 16.76 -16.12
C ASN A 273 -13.57 16.13 -15.55
N GLY A 274 -14.17 16.77 -14.54
CA GLY A 274 -15.39 16.34 -13.88
C GLY A 274 -16.24 17.50 -13.37
N VAL A 275 -17.47 17.17 -13.02
CA VAL A 275 -18.41 18.09 -12.38
C VAL A 275 -19.04 17.39 -11.19
N ALA A 276 -18.98 18.07 -10.03
CA ALA A 276 -19.66 17.64 -8.81
C ALA A 276 -20.93 18.45 -8.58
N VAL A 277 -21.97 17.79 -8.08
CA VAL A 277 -23.21 18.46 -7.65
C VAL A 277 -23.41 18.20 -6.17
N VAL A 278 -23.67 19.28 -5.43
CA VAL A 278 -23.93 19.26 -3.99
C VAL A 278 -25.43 19.31 -3.74
N ALA A 279 -25.93 18.46 -2.85
CA ALA A 279 -27.34 18.40 -2.48
C ALA A 279 -27.53 18.02 -1.00
N ALA A 280 -28.78 18.01 -0.52
CA ALA A 280 -29.11 17.72 0.87
C ALA A 280 -28.88 16.24 1.26
N THR A 281 -29.02 15.31 0.31
CA THR A 281 -28.76 13.87 0.52
C THR A 281 -27.84 13.31 -0.56
N THR A 282 -27.24 12.16 -0.27
CA THR A 282 -26.43 11.42 -1.26
C THR A 282 -27.25 11.06 -2.50
N TRP A 283 -28.50 10.65 -2.32
CA TRP A 283 -29.39 10.30 -3.42
C TRP A 283 -29.67 11.51 -4.32
N ASP A 284 -30.04 12.63 -3.73
CA ASP A 284 -30.31 13.87 -4.48
C ASP A 284 -29.08 14.34 -5.26
N ALA A 285 -27.89 14.26 -4.64
CA ALA A 285 -26.63 14.59 -5.32
C ALA A 285 -26.38 13.69 -6.54
N MET A 286 -26.61 12.37 -6.39
CA MET A 286 -26.45 11.40 -7.48
C MET A 286 -27.48 11.62 -8.61
N GLN A 287 -28.75 11.89 -8.28
CA GLN A 287 -29.76 12.18 -9.29
C GLN A 287 -29.45 13.51 -10.02
N ALA A 288 -29.08 14.53 -9.26
CA ALA A 288 -28.76 15.85 -9.80
C ALA A 288 -27.53 15.83 -10.72
N VAL A 289 -26.43 15.09 -10.35
CA VAL A 289 -25.25 14.98 -11.21
C VAL A 289 -25.53 14.19 -12.49
N ASN A 290 -26.41 13.19 -12.43
CA ASN A 290 -26.81 12.42 -13.60
C ASN A 290 -27.65 13.25 -14.58
N SER A 291 -28.59 14.06 -14.06
CA SER A 291 -29.46 14.93 -14.88
C SER A 291 -28.79 16.20 -15.41
N LEU A 292 -27.64 16.59 -14.83
CA LEU A 292 -26.92 17.79 -15.24
C LEU A 292 -26.38 17.63 -16.67
N ALA A 293 -26.75 18.55 -17.57
CA ALA A 293 -26.16 18.62 -18.88
C ALA A 293 -24.71 19.14 -18.78
N VAL A 294 -23.76 18.41 -19.36
CA VAL A 294 -22.35 18.81 -19.44
C VAL A 294 -21.86 18.57 -20.86
N ASN A 295 -21.25 19.58 -21.46
CA ASN A 295 -20.53 19.43 -22.71
C ASN A 295 -19.06 19.16 -22.42
N TRP A 296 -18.49 18.24 -23.13
CA TRP A 296 -17.13 17.78 -22.94
C TRP A 296 -16.26 18.09 -24.16
N THR A 297 -15.00 18.45 -23.92
CA THR A 297 -13.97 18.47 -24.95
C THR A 297 -13.28 17.11 -24.94
N GLN A 298 -13.36 16.41 -26.05
CA GLN A 298 -12.71 15.11 -26.20
C GLN A 298 -11.18 15.29 -26.32
N PRO A 299 -10.38 14.36 -25.80
CA PRO A 299 -8.94 14.36 -26.01
C PRO A 299 -8.61 14.04 -27.47
N LEU A 300 -7.52 14.58 -28.00
CA LEU A 300 -7.09 14.36 -29.38
C LEU A 300 -6.74 12.89 -29.68
N ASP A 301 -6.35 12.15 -28.65
CA ASP A 301 -5.95 10.74 -28.71
C ASP A 301 -7.06 9.76 -28.29
N ALA A 302 -8.30 10.22 -28.21
CA ALA A 302 -9.43 9.39 -27.74
C ALA A 302 -9.49 8.02 -28.45
N ALA A 303 -9.32 7.99 -29.78
CA ALA A 303 -9.34 6.75 -30.55
C ALA A 303 -8.20 5.78 -30.17
N SER A 304 -7.07 6.28 -29.68
CA SER A 304 -5.94 5.47 -29.23
C SER A 304 -6.20 4.80 -27.87
N ASN A 305 -7.22 5.26 -27.15
CA ASN A 305 -7.63 4.73 -25.86
C ASN A 305 -8.72 3.65 -25.97
N ASP A 306 -9.12 3.23 -27.17
CA ASP A 306 -9.94 2.04 -27.38
C ASP A 306 -9.12 0.76 -27.09
N SER A 307 -9.74 -0.22 -26.45
CA SER A 307 -9.07 -1.47 -26.05
C SER A 307 -8.44 -2.22 -27.25
N ASN A 308 -9.07 -2.20 -28.42
CA ASN A 308 -8.49 -2.84 -29.60
C ASN A 308 -7.26 -2.08 -30.10
N ALA A 309 -7.31 -0.73 -30.11
CA ALA A 309 -6.18 0.11 -30.49
C ALA A 309 -5.00 -0.07 -29.51
N ILE A 310 -5.27 -0.12 -28.20
CA ILE A 310 -4.27 -0.39 -27.16
C ILE A 310 -3.60 -1.76 -27.39
N ASN A 311 -4.38 -2.81 -27.61
CA ASN A 311 -3.85 -4.16 -27.84
C ASN A 311 -3.05 -4.25 -29.15
N ALA A 312 -3.53 -3.63 -30.22
CA ALA A 312 -2.80 -3.55 -31.50
C ALA A 312 -1.47 -2.79 -31.33
N ARG A 313 -1.47 -1.68 -30.59
CA ARG A 313 -0.25 -0.93 -30.25
C ARG A 313 0.72 -1.77 -29.42
N ALA A 314 0.25 -2.53 -28.43
CA ALA A 314 1.08 -3.43 -27.65
C ALA A 314 1.74 -4.50 -28.51
N ALA A 315 1.00 -5.11 -29.43
CA ALA A 315 1.53 -6.10 -30.38
C ALA A 315 2.58 -5.48 -31.31
N TRP A 316 2.35 -4.27 -31.81
CA TRP A 316 3.32 -3.54 -32.62
C TRP A 316 4.59 -3.23 -31.82
N LEU A 317 4.45 -2.75 -30.58
CA LEU A 317 5.57 -2.45 -29.67
C LEU A 317 6.36 -3.72 -29.31
N MET A 318 5.70 -4.86 -29.13
CA MET A 318 6.36 -6.14 -28.89
C MET A 318 7.35 -6.49 -30.02
N ALA A 319 6.98 -6.21 -31.26
CA ALA A 319 7.78 -6.50 -32.44
C ALA A 319 8.81 -5.41 -32.77
N ASN A 320 8.45 -4.13 -32.60
CA ASN A 320 9.19 -2.99 -33.17
C ASN A 320 9.68 -1.98 -32.12
N GLY A 321 9.22 -2.08 -30.87
CA GLY A 321 9.56 -1.12 -29.82
C GLY A 321 11.04 -1.24 -29.40
N THR A 322 11.63 -0.12 -28.99
CA THR A 322 12.99 -0.10 -28.44
C THR A 322 12.94 -0.55 -26.98
N PRO A 323 13.54 -1.69 -26.63
CA PRO A 323 13.50 -2.19 -25.27
C PRO A 323 14.52 -1.50 -24.36
N LEU A 324 14.18 -1.37 -23.09
CA LEU A 324 15.11 -1.09 -22.01
C LEU A 324 15.45 -2.41 -21.31
N VAL A 325 16.73 -2.73 -21.19
CA VAL A 325 17.19 -3.93 -20.47
C VAL A 325 16.91 -3.74 -18.99
N ALA A 326 16.07 -4.60 -18.44
CA ALA A 326 15.70 -4.59 -17.02
C ALA A 326 16.64 -5.48 -16.18
N ALA A 327 17.00 -6.64 -16.72
CA ALA A 327 17.98 -7.55 -16.11
C ALA A 327 18.57 -8.48 -17.17
N GLN A 328 19.83 -8.88 -16.99
CA GLN A 328 20.46 -9.88 -17.84
C GLN A 328 21.60 -10.60 -17.11
N SER A 329 21.88 -11.84 -17.52
CA SER A 329 23.06 -12.55 -17.06
C SER A 329 24.31 -12.10 -17.84
N PRO A 330 25.52 -12.32 -17.30
CA PRO A 330 26.77 -12.11 -18.05
C PRO A 330 26.83 -12.88 -19.39
N ASN A 331 26.15 -14.02 -19.46
CA ASN A 331 26.11 -14.91 -20.62
C ASN A 331 24.94 -14.63 -21.58
N ALA A 332 24.23 -13.51 -21.45
CA ALA A 332 23.07 -13.18 -22.30
C ALA A 332 23.37 -13.22 -23.81
N ALA A 333 24.61 -12.97 -24.24
CA ALA A 333 25.03 -13.14 -25.64
C ALA A 333 24.82 -14.57 -26.20
N ASN A 334 24.76 -15.58 -25.31
CA ASN A 334 24.57 -17.00 -25.66
C ASN A 334 23.10 -17.43 -25.73
N LEU A 335 22.15 -16.52 -25.59
CA LEU A 335 20.70 -16.82 -25.61
C LEU A 335 20.29 -17.61 -26.86
N ALA A 336 20.75 -17.23 -28.04
CA ALA A 336 20.41 -17.91 -29.29
C ALA A 336 20.88 -19.37 -29.30
N ALA A 337 22.08 -19.64 -28.79
CA ALA A 337 22.60 -21.00 -28.67
C ALA A 337 21.83 -21.83 -27.63
N GLY A 338 21.46 -21.21 -26.50
CA GLY A 338 20.66 -21.86 -25.46
C GLY A 338 19.24 -22.22 -25.91
N LEU A 339 18.68 -21.44 -26.85
CA LEU A 339 17.35 -21.69 -27.44
C LEU A 339 17.37 -22.71 -28.58
N ALA A 340 18.55 -23.06 -29.12
CA ALA A 340 18.67 -23.97 -30.26
C ALA A 340 18.53 -25.47 -29.86
N ALA A 341 18.23 -26.32 -30.86
CA ALA A 341 18.25 -27.74 -30.69
C ALA A 341 19.61 -28.24 -30.16
N PRO A 342 19.70 -29.31 -29.35
CA PRO A 342 18.62 -30.28 -29.08
C PRO A 342 17.67 -29.91 -27.93
N ASN A 343 17.67 -28.67 -27.45
CA ASN A 343 16.82 -28.23 -26.35
C ASN A 343 15.36 -28.11 -26.81
N ALA A 344 14.43 -28.43 -25.93
CA ALA A 344 13.03 -28.15 -26.14
C ALA A 344 12.77 -26.66 -25.84
N ALA A 345 12.20 -25.94 -26.79
CA ALA A 345 11.99 -24.48 -26.68
C ALA A 345 10.50 -24.12 -26.79
N ILE A 346 10.14 -23.05 -26.09
CA ILE A 346 8.84 -22.38 -26.21
C ILE A 346 9.04 -20.96 -26.70
N ASP A 347 8.02 -20.43 -27.39
CA ASP A 347 7.86 -19.02 -27.74
C ASP A 347 6.40 -18.66 -27.52
N ALA A 348 6.09 -18.19 -26.31
CA ALA A 348 4.72 -17.99 -25.85
C ALA A 348 4.45 -16.52 -25.52
N SER A 349 3.22 -16.10 -25.76
CA SER A 349 2.73 -14.75 -25.45
C SER A 349 1.60 -14.80 -24.46
N TYR A 350 1.66 -13.93 -23.44
CA TYR A 350 0.69 -13.84 -22.36
C TYR A 350 0.17 -12.42 -22.29
N GLN A 351 -1.15 -12.27 -22.29
CA GLN A 351 -1.80 -10.96 -22.30
C GLN A 351 -2.70 -10.80 -21.08
N LEU A 352 -2.61 -9.64 -20.43
CA LEU A 352 -3.41 -9.26 -19.28
C LEU A 352 -4.12 -7.92 -19.56
N PRO A 353 -5.43 -7.80 -19.23
CA PRO A 353 -6.18 -6.55 -19.40
C PRO A 353 -5.85 -5.55 -18.28
N TYR A 354 -6.33 -4.31 -18.43
CA TYR A 354 -6.46 -3.40 -17.30
C TYR A 354 -7.46 -3.96 -16.28
N LEU A 355 -7.22 -3.69 -14.98
CA LEU A 355 -8.13 -4.05 -13.90
C LEU A 355 -8.39 -2.85 -12.98
N ALA A 356 -9.64 -2.69 -12.56
CA ALA A 356 -10.01 -1.77 -11.51
C ALA A 356 -9.67 -2.34 -10.12
N HIS A 357 -9.48 -1.45 -9.14
CA HIS A 357 -9.20 -1.85 -7.75
C HIS A 357 -10.44 -2.39 -7.03
N ALA A 358 -11.60 -1.83 -7.31
CA ALA A 358 -12.91 -2.28 -6.84
C ALA A 358 -13.01 -2.41 -5.31
N ALA A 359 -12.46 -1.47 -4.54
CA ALA A 359 -12.60 -1.45 -3.09
C ALA A 359 -14.10 -1.42 -2.69
N MET A 360 -14.48 -2.17 -1.64
CA MET A 360 -15.89 -2.25 -1.20
C MET A 360 -16.44 -0.88 -0.78
N GLU A 361 -15.68 -0.11 -0.04
CA GLU A 361 -15.99 1.29 0.24
C GLU A 361 -15.68 2.13 -0.99
N PRO A 362 -16.70 2.77 -1.63
CA PRO A 362 -16.46 3.65 -2.78
C PRO A 362 -15.59 4.85 -2.37
N LEU A 363 -14.92 5.45 -3.34
CA LEU A 363 -14.11 6.63 -3.10
C LEU A 363 -14.96 7.74 -2.50
N ASN A 364 -14.54 8.26 -1.36
CA ASN A 364 -15.24 9.32 -0.64
C ASN A 364 -14.26 10.16 0.17
N CYS A 365 -14.64 11.39 0.46
CA CYS A 365 -13.90 12.26 1.35
C CYS A 365 -14.83 13.36 1.88
N THR A 366 -14.75 13.65 3.17
CA THR A 366 -15.51 14.75 3.79
C THR A 366 -14.58 15.93 4.03
N VAL A 367 -15.02 17.14 3.65
CA VAL A 367 -14.25 18.38 3.80
C VAL A 367 -15.12 19.45 4.42
N ARG A 368 -14.57 20.19 5.38
CA ARG A 368 -15.14 21.44 5.88
C ARG A 368 -14.10 22.55 5.76
N TYR A 369 -14.40 23.56 4.96
CA TYR A 369 -13.58 24.75 4.85
C TYR A 369 -14.24 25.93 5.58
N THR A 370 -13.55 26.49 6.54
CA THR A 370 -13.96 27.70 7.27
C THR A 370 -13.02 28.82 6.88
N PRO A 371 -13.50 29.84 6.15
CA PRO A 371 -12.70 31.04 5.83
C PRO A 371 -12.29 31.80 7.09
N GLY A 372 -11.13 32.44 7.07
CA GLY A 372 -10.59 33.20 8.18
C GLY A 372 -9.13 33.58 7.96
N ALA A 373 -8.53 34.22 8.96
CA ALA A 373 -7.12 34.56 8.99
C ALA A 373 -6.51 34.14 10.35
N PRO A 374 -6.04 32.88 10.50
CA PRO A 374 -5.96 31.83 9.46
C PRO A 374 -7.31 31.18 9.15
N GLY A 375 -7.50 30.77 7.90
CA GLY A 375 -8.57 29.85 7.52
C GLY A 375 -8.30 28.43 8.02
N LEU A 376 -9.34 27.58 8.07
CA LEU A 376 -9.23 26.18 8.48
C LEU A 376 -9.87 25.27 7.44
N CYS A 377 -9.09 24.31 6.94
CA CYS A 377 -9.56 23.23 6.07
C CYS A 377 -9.42 21.90 6.81
N GLU A 378 -10.53 21.30 7.16
CA GLU A 378 -10.59 19.99 7.82
C GLU A 378 -10.99 18.94 6.79
N VAL A 379 -10.22 17.87 6.73
CA VAL A 379 -10.38 16.78 5.75
C VAL A 379 -10.45 15.45 6.47
N TRP A 380 -11.53 14.70 6.30
CA TRP A 380 -11.67 13.31 6.76
C TRP A 380 -11.59 12.41 5.54
N ALA A 381 -10.50 11.65 5.45
CA ALA A 381 -10.21 10.86 4.25
C ALA A 381 -9.84 9.41 4.58
N PRO A 382 -10.46 8.42 3.90
CA PRO A 382 -10.02 7.03 3.91
C PRO A 382 -8.84 6.88 2.92
N THR A 383 -7.61 7.21 3.35
CA THR A 383 -6.44 7.28 2.47
C THR A 383 -5.30 6.40 2.95
N GLN A 384 -4.53 5.85 1.99
CA GLN A 384 -3.26 5.17 2.24
C GLN A 384 -2.07 6.14 2.37
N ALA A 385 -2.25 7.43 2.01
CA ALA A 385 -1.19 8.44 2.00
C ALA A 385 -1.64 9.75 2.67
N PRO A 386 -1.83 9.76 4.00
CA PRO A 386 -2.40 10.92 4.70
C PRO A 386 -1.55 12.19 4.58
N ASP A 387 -0.21 12.09 4.60
CA ASP A 387 0.67 13.25 4.43
C ASP A 387 0.55 13.85 3.01
N GLY A 388 0.32 12.99 2.00
CA GLY A 388 0.02 13.44 0.64
C GLY A 388 -1.28 14.24 0.55
N VAL A 389 -2.31 13.86 1.32
CA VAL A 389 -3.57 14.62 1.41
C VAL A 389 -3.33 15.99 2.05
N VAL A 390 -2.48 16.10 3.08
CA VAL A 390 -2.12 17.41 3.67
C VAL A 390 -1.48 18.30 2.61
N ALA A 391 -0.44 17.82 1.93
CA ALA A 391 0.28 18.59 0.91
C ALA A 391 -0.63 18.99 -0.26
N MET A 392 -1.48 18.09 -0.72
CA MET A 392 -2.45 18.34 -1.78
C MET A 392 -3.47 19.40 -1.36
N ALA A 393 -4.07 19.29 -0.16
CA ALA A 393 -5.04 20.24 0.33
C ALA A 393 -4.42 21.65 0.55
N GLN A 394 -3.19 21.71 1.07
CA GLN A 394 -2.43 22.96 1.20
C GLN A 394 -2.22 23.65 -0.15
N SER A 395 -1.97 22.88 -1.23
CA SER A 395 -1.79 23.43 -2.58
C SER A 395 -3.05 24.04 -3.19
N LEU A 396 -4.23 23.69 -2.68
CA LEU A 396 -5.53 24.17 -3.17
C LEU A 396 -6.12 25.30 -2.31
N CYS A 397 -5.83 25.27 -1.02
CA CYS A 397 -6.38 26.25 -0.08
C CYS A 397 -5.72 27.63 -0.25
N PRO A 398 -6.43 28.72 0.09
CA PRO A 398 -5.83 30.04 0.18
C PRO A 398 -4.60 30.06 1.09
N ALA A 399 -3.62 30.91 0.76
CA ALA A 399 -2.39 31.04 1.54
C ALA A 399 -2.68 31.31 3.04
N GLY A 400 -1.93 30.66 3.93
CA GLY A 400 -2.11 30.77 5.38
C GLY A 400 -3.24 29.91 5.97
N THR A 401 -3.96 29.12 5.15
CA THR A 401 -4.98 28.19 5.66
C THR A 401 -4.31 27.04 6.43
N VAL A 402 -4.79 26.77 7.63
CA VAL A 402 -4.41 25.58 8.40
C VAL A 402 -5.16 24.37 7.84
N VAL A 403 -4.43 23.34 7.42
CA VAL A 403 -5.01 22.07 6.96
C VAL A 403 -4.90 21.04 8.07
N LYS A 404 -6.03 20.40 8.41
CA LYS A 404 -6.11 19.28 9.34
C LYS A 404 -6.69 18.07 8.63
N VAL A 405 -5.92 16.99 8.59
CA VAL A 405 -6.37 15.72 8.01
C VAL A 405 -6.62 14.70 9.12
N THR A 406 -7.80 14.10 9.10
CA THR A 406 -8.16 12.96 9.94
C THR A 406 -8.21 11.74 9.06
N ASN A 407 -7.26 10.80 9.28
CA ASN A 407 -7.24 9.55 8.57
C ASN A 407 -8.24 8.57 9.20
N THR A 408 -9.18 8.04 8.42
CA THR A 408 -10.21 7.10 8.88
C THR A 408 -9.79 5.65 8.60
N LEU A 409 -10.55 4.69 9.10
CA LEU A 409 -10.46 3.32 8.60
C LEU A 409 -10.84 3.28 7.11
N LEU A 410 -10.27 2.35 6.37
CA LEU A 410 -10.58 2.11 4.96
C LEU A 410 -11.37 0.82 4.78
N GLY A 411 -12.45 0.90 4.02
CA GLY A 411 -13.20 -0.26 3.54
C GLY A 411 -12.56 -0.91 2.32
N GLY A 412 -11.25 -1.21 2.42
CA GLY A 412 -10.39 -1.66 1.34
C GLY A 412 -9.68 -0.49 0.63
N GLY A 413 -8.53 -0.78 0.03
CA GLY A 413 -7.76 0.20 -0.74
C GLY A 413 -7.07 -0.47 -1.92
N PHE A 414 -6.31 -1.52 -1.68
CA PHE A 414 -5.59 -2.34 -2.67
C PHE A 414 -4.60 -1.57 -3.55
N GLY A 415 -4.25 -0.35 -3.14
CA GLY A 415 -3.46 0.62 -3.89
C GLY A 415 -4.25 1.85 -4.33
N ARG A 416 -5.57 1.74 -4.59
CA ARG A 416 -6.40 2.84 -5.10
C ARG A 416 -6.39 4.08 -4.23
N LYS A 417 -6.50 3.90 -2.91
CA LYS A 417 -6.59 5.01 -1.96
C LYS A 417 -5.23 5.60 -1.56
N PHE A 418 -4.17 5.22 -2.27
CA PHE A 418 -2.88 5.93 -2.27
C PHE A 418 -2.96 7.23 -3.10
N GLU A 419 -3.81 7.25 -4.13
CA GLU A 419 -3.97 8.38 -5.04
C GLU A 419 -4.76 9.52 -4.39
N GLN A 420 -4.48 10.76 -4.85
CA GLN A 420 -5.04 11.98 -4.27
C GLN A 420 -6.19 12.57 -5.10
N ASP A 421 -6.61 11.93 -6.18
CA ASP A 421 -7.60 12.44 -7.12
C ASP A 421 -8.96 12.71 -6.46
N PHE A 422 -9.55 11.71 -5.79
CA PHE A 422 -10.85 11.83 -5.12
C PHE A 422 -10.82 12.80 -3.92
N THR A 423 -9.71 12.87 -3.20
CA THR A 423 -9.53 13.81 -2.09
C THR A 423 -9.33 15.24 -2.61
N ARG A 424 -8.64 15.40 -3.75
CA ARG A 424 -8.49 16.70 -4.44
C ARG A 424 -9.84 17.27 -4.84
N GLU A 425 -10.67 16.48 -5.48
CA GLU A 425 -12.03 16.89 -5.86
C GLU A 425 -12.88 17.27 -4.65
N ALA A 426 -12.80 16.47 -3.58
CA ALA A 426 -13.52 16.78 -2.34
C ALA A 426 -13.09 18.11 -1.74
N VAL A 427 -11.78 18.43 -1.74
CA VAL A 427 -11.27 19.73 -1.28
C VAL A 427 -11.77 20.87 -2.16
N GLN A 428 -11.77 20.71 -3.49
CA GLN A 428 -12.31 21.71 -4.42
C GLN A 428 -13.79 21.99 -4.16
N VAL A 429 -14.60 20.94 -3.92
CA VAL A 429 -16.02 21.09 -3.56
C VAL A 429 -16.19 21.74 -2.19
N GLY A 430 -15.38 21.37 -1.20
CA GLY A 430 -15.40 21.96 0.13
C GLY A 430 -15.07 23.46 0.11
N LEU A 431 -14.08 23.87 -0.68
CA LEU A 431 -13.72 25.28 -0.89
C LEU A 431 -14.84 26.09 -1.56
N ALA A 432 -15.62 25.46 -2.45
CA ALA A 432 -16.77 26.08 -3.09
C ALA A 432 -18.01 26.17 -2.18
N CYS A 433 -18.00 25.51 -1.01
CA CYS A 433 -19.10 25.50 -0.04
C CYS A 433 -18.63 25.93 1.36
N PRO A 434 -18.10 27.16 1.53
CA PRO A 434 -17.49 27.59 2.78
C PRO A 434 -18.47 27.52 3.96
N GLY A 435 -17.96 27.09 5.12
CA GLY A 435 -18.72 26.94 6.37
C GLY A 435 -19.56 25.65 6.45
N LYS A 436 -19.79 24.94 5.36
CA LYS A 436 -20.54 23.67 5.35
C LYS A 436 -19.60 22.48 5.23
N PRO A 437 -19.78 21.43 6.05
CA PRO A 437 -19.13 20.15 5.75
C PRO A 437 -19.78 19.52 4.52
N VAL A 438 -18.96 19.06 3.58
CA VAL A 438 -19.41 18.39 2.34
C VAL A 438 -18.75 17.02 2.24
N LYS A 439 -19.53 15.98 2.05
CA LYS A 439 -19.04 14.63 1.73
C LYS A 439 -19.19 14.39 0.23
N LEU A 440 -18.06 14.34 -0.48
CA LEU A 440 -18.03 13.86 -1.85
C LEU A 440 -17.96 12.33 -1.86
N THR A 441 -18.85 11.70 -2.62
CA THR A 441 -18.82 10.24 -2.88
C THR A 441 -18.86 10.01 -4.37
N TRP A 442 -17.91 9.23 -4.87
CA TRP A 442 -17.94 8.79 -6.25
C TRP A 442 -19.00 7.69 -6.41
N PRO A 443 -19.96 7.83 -7.33
CA PRO A 443 -20.82 6.72 -7.71
C PRO A 443 -19.99 5.53 -8.17
N ARG A 444 -20.42 4.30 -7.89
CA ARG A 444 -19.64 3.09 -8.24
C ARG A 444 -19.26 3.02 -9.73
N ALA A 445 -20.13 3.45 -10.61
CA ALA A 445 -19.84 3.51 -12.05
C ALA A 445 -18.65 4.45 -12.35
N GLN A 446 -18.53 5.58 -11.63
CA GLN A 446 -17.42 6.50 -11.78
C GLN A 446 -16.13 5.93 -11.19
N ASP A 447 -16.20 5.25 -10.04
CA ASP A 447 -15.07 4.57 -9.41
C ASP A 447 -14.44 3.53 -10.34
N PHE A 448 -15.26 2.76 -11.06
CA PHE A 448 -14.77 1.80 -12.06
C PHE A 448 -14.28 2.44 -13.35
N ALA A 449 -14.93 3.51 -13.81
CA ALA A 449 -14.60 4.15 -15.09
C ALA A 449 -13.32 5.03 -14.99
N TYR A 450 -13.02 5.54 -13.79
CA TYR A 450 -11.92 6.49 -13.54
C TYR A 450 -10.92 6.00 -12.51
N ASP A 451 -10.69 4.71 -12.47
CA ASP A 451 -9.66 4.14 -11.60
C ASP A 451 -8.24 4.52 -12.07
N GLN A 452 -7.28 4.34 -11.20
CA GLN A 452 -5.86 4.24 -11.50
C GLN A 452 -5.55 2.75 -11.72
N PHE A 453 -5.81 2.25 -12.91
CA PHE A 453 -5.93 0.83 -13.19
C PHE A 453 -4.63 0.04 -12.94
N ARG A 454 -4.73 -1.24 -12.60
CA ARG A 454 -3.61 -2.15 -12.82
C ARG A 454 -3.25 -2.10 -14.30
N PRO A 455 -1.98 -1.84 -14.66
CA PRO A 455 -1.58 -1.81 -16.06
C PRO A 455 -1.96 -3.08 -16.82
N MET A 456 -2.36 -2.91 -18.09
CA MET A 456 -2.38 -4.02 -19.03
C MET A 456 -0.95 -4.48 -19.30
N ALA A 457 -0.76 -5.72 -19.72
CA ALA A 457 0.55 -6.20 -20.16
C ALA A 457 0.43 -7.20 -21.30
N LEU A 458 1.40 -7.14 -22.21
CA LEU A 458 1.70 -8.19 -23.17
C LEU A 458 3.13 -8.67 -22.89
N SER A 459 3.26 -9.92 -22.46
CA SER A 459 4.55 -10.57 -22.22
C SER A 459 4.82 -11.59 -23.33
N ARG A 460 6.06 -11.65 -23.82
CA ARG A 460 6.54 -12.74 -24.66
C ARG A 460 7.71 -13.40 -23.97
N ILE A 461 7.63 -14.71 -23.78
CA ILE A 461 8.70 -15.50 -23.20
C ILE A 461 9.19 -16.51 -24.23
N ARG A 462 10.49 -16.44 -24.54
CA ARG A 462 11.22 -17.43 -25.30
C ARG A 462 12.18 -18.12 -24.36
N ALA A 463 11.97 -19.39 -24.15
CA ALA A 463 12.77 -20.13 -23.21
C ALA A 463 13.01 -21.56 -23.71
N ALA A 464 14.07 -22.19 -23.24
CA ALA A 464 14.37 -23.56 -23.58
C ALA A 464 14.86 -24.34 -22.37
N ALA A 465 14.61 -25.65 -22.39
CA ALA A 465 15.11 -26.60 -21.39
C ALA A 465 15.72 -27.82 -22.06
N SER A 466 16.72 -28.41 -21.42
CA SER A 466 17.35 -29.66 -21.85
C SER A 466 16.50 -30.85 -21.44
N PRO A 467 16.00 -31.68 -22.38
CA PRO A 467 15.26 -32.89 -22.04
C PRO A 467 16.06 -33.93 -21.23
N SER A 468 17.39 -33.94 -21.39
CA SER A 468 18.25 -34.89 -20.70
C SER A 468 18.57 -34.52 -19.25
N THR A 469 18.63 -33.22 -18.94
CA THR A 469 18.99 -32.74 -17.60
C THR A 469 17.83 -32.09 -16.84
N GLY A 470 16.75 -31.73 -17.53
CA GLY A 470 15.63 -30.95 -16.95
C GLY A 470 16.02 -29.53 -16.56
N LYS A 471 17.16 -29.00 -17.03
CA LYS A 471 17.64 -27.66 -16.73
C LYS A 471 17.20 -26.67 -17.80
N ILE A 472 16.85 -25.45 -17.37
CA ILE A 472 16.61 -24.32 -18.27
C ILE A 472 17.95 -23.93 -18.90
N THR A 473 17.99 -23.84 -20.23
CA THR A 473 19.19 -23.53 -21.01
C THR A 473 19.21 -22.12 -21.58
N ALA A 474 18.05 -21.46 -21.61
CA ALA A 474 17.93 -20.05 -21.97
C ALA A 474 16.59 -19.47 -21.52
N TRP A 475 16.58 -18.18 -21.20
CA TRP A 475 15.37 -17.47 -20.82
C TRP A 475 15.38 -16.04 -21.34
N ASN A 476 14.41 -15.67 -22.18
CA ASN A 476 14.21 -14.32 -22.64
C ASN A 476 12.76 -13.89 -22.39
N HIS A 477 12.57 -12.88 -21.57
CA HIS A 477 11.27 -12.32 -21.24
C HIS A 477 11.19 -10.86 -21.67
N ARG A 478 10.33 -10.54 -22.62
CA ARG A 478 9.98 -9.17 -23.02
C ARG A 478 8.60 -8.80 -22.51
N VAL A 479 8.49 -7.63 -21.87
CA VAL A 479 7.23 -7.09 -21.34
C VAL A 479 6.90 -5.78 -22.03
N VAL A 480 5.68 -5.64 -22.55
CA VAL A 480 5.08 -4.38 -23.02
C VAL A 480 3.99 -3.99 -22.05
N THR A 481 4.16 -2.87 -21.34
CA THR A 481 3.19 -2.38 -20.34
C THR A 481 3.37 -0.88 -20.11
N PRO A 482 2.31 -0.12 -19.76
CA PRO A 482 2.45 1.27 -19.31
C PRO A 482 3.32 1.40 -18.06
N SER A 483 3.88 2.59 -17.87
CA SER A 483 4.70 2.92 -16.69
C SER A 483 3.90 3.70 -15.65
N ILE A 484 3.82 3.18 -14.44
CA ILE A 484 3.28 3.90 -13.29
C ILE A 484 4.19 5.08 -12.93
N SER A 485 5.50 4.86 -12.94
CA SER A 485 6.50 5.88 -12.60
C SER A 485 6.45 7.08 -13.55
N VAL A 486 6.45 6.84 -14.86
CA VAL A 486 6.43 7.93 -15.87
C VAL A 486 5.14 8.75 -15.78
N GLN A 487 3.99 8.13 -15.53
CA GLN A 487 2.74 8.88 -15.35
C GLN A 487 2.74 9.78 -14.09
N ARG A 488 3.70 9.56 -13.18
CA ARG A 488 3.94 10.38 -11.98
C ARG A 488 5.16 11.29 -12.08
N GLY A 489 5.66 11.52 -13.30
CA GLY A 489 6.79 12.42 -13.56
C GLY A 489 8.17 11.76 -13.43
N GLY A 490 8.23 10.44 -13.33
CA GLY A 490 9.49 9.69 -13.36
C GLY A 490 10.15 9.73 -14.74
N SER A 491 11.42 9.30 -14.80
CA SER A 491 12.21 9.31 -16.03
C SER A 491 11.62 8.41 -17.12
N PRO A 492 11.38 8.93 -18.34
CA PRO A 492 10.89 8.11 -19.44
C PRO A 492 11.93 7.16 -20.03
N THR A 493 13.21 7.32 -19.68
CA THR A 493 14.35 6.54 -20.18
C THR A 493 14.89 5.54 -19.16
N ALA A 494 14.31 5.49 -17.97
CA ALA A 494 14.65 4.50 -16.94
C ALA A 494 13.64 3.35 -16.94
N VAL A 495 14.11 2.15 -16.59
CA VAL A 495 13.23 1.00 -16.36
C VAL A 495 12.33 1.31 -15.16
N ASP A 496 11.03 1.16 -15.34
CA ASP A 496 10.09 1.20 -14.23
C ASP A 496 10.09 -0.17 -13.53
N HIS A 497 10.61 -0.22 -12.30
CA HIS A 497 10.65 -1.47 -11.53
C HIS A 497 9.25 -2.07 -11.36
N SER A 498 8.22 -1.25 -11.19
CA SER A 498 6.84 -1.73 -11.05
C SER A 498 6.30 -2.43 -12.31
N ALA A 499 6.91 -2.22 -13.47
CA ALA A 499 6.56 -2.89 -14.71
C ALA A 499 7.21 -4.28 -14.86
N VAL A 500 8.37 -4.50 -14.23
CA VAL A 500 9.19 -5.69 -14.41
C VAL A 500 9.35 -6.55 -13.15
N GLU A 501 8.90 -6.08 -12.00
CA GLU A 501 8.88 -6.82 -10.74
C GLU A 501 8.16 -8.16 -10.93
N GLY A 502 8.75 -9.25 -10.41
CA GLY A 502 8.27 -10.61 -10.65
C GLY A 502 8.72 -11.22 -12.00
N GLY A 503 9.40 -10.44 -12.85
CA GLY A 503 10.09 -10.91 -14.05
C GLY A 503 11.61 -10.85 -13.93
N VAL A 504 12.13 -9.96 -13.07
CA VAL A 504 13.59 -9.76 -12.90
C VAL A 504 14.16 -10.46 -11.66
N ASP A 505 13.40 -10.58 -10.58
CA ASP A 505 13.86 -11.14 -9.30
C ASP A 505 13.38 -12.58 -9.12
N LEU A 506 13.64 -13.43 -10.12
CA LEU A 506 13.17 -14.81 -10.14
C LEU A 506 13.97 -15.69 -9.17
N PRO A 507 13.33 -16.67 -8.51
CA PRO A 507 14.01 -17.62 -7.62
C PRO A 507 14.79 -18.71 -8.37
N TYR A 508 14.74 -18.72 -9.70
CA TYR A 508 15.32 -19.72 -10.56
C TYR A 508 16.78 -19.42 -10.93
N ALA A 509 17.56 -20.46 -11.11
CA ALA A 509 18.92 -20.38 -11.67
C ALA A 509 18.82 -20.29 -13.20
N LEU A 510 18.81 -19.09 -13.72
CA LEU A 510 18.71 -18.82 -15.16
C LEU A 510 20.04 -18.29 -15.68
N ASP A 511 20.63 -18.99 -16.69
CA ASP A 511 21.82 -18.52 -17.39
C ASP A 511 22.00 -19.29 -18.71
N PRO A 512 21.99 -18.65 -19.90
CA PRO A 512 21.80 -17.20 -20.14
C PRO A 512 20.35 -16.72 -19.96
N TYR A 513 20.18 -15.48 -19.48
CA TYR A 513 18.87 -14.84 -19.47
C TYR A 513 18.93 -13.34 -19.84
N LEU A 514 17.80 -12.86 -20.36
CA LEU A 514 17.54 -11.44 -20.65
C LEU A 514 16.08 -11.14 -20.33
N VAL A 515 15.86 -10.09 -19.53
CA VAL A 515 14.54 -9.48 -19.31
C VAL A 515 14.59 -8.06 -19.81
N ASP A 516 13.71 -7.70 -20.73
CA ASP A 516 13.59 -6.36 -21.24
C ASP A 516 12.15 -5.85 -21.21
N TRP A 517 12.02 -4.52 -21.18
CA TRP A 517 10.75 -3.84 -21.09
C TRP A 517 10.62 -2.79 -22.19
N VAL A 518 9.47 -2.80 -22.86
CA VAL A 518 9.05 -1.76 -23.81
C VAL A 518 7.89 -1.00 -23.20
N ARG A 519 8.04 0.30 -23.00
CA ARG A 519 6.96 1.11 -22.45
C ARG A 519 5.83 1.26 -23.44
N HIS A 520 4.63 0.90 -23.02
CA HIS A 520 3.40 1.24 -23.73
C HIS A 520 3.04 2.70 -23.46
N ASP A 521 2.73 3.46 -24.48
CA ASP A 521 2.48 4.90 -24.47
C ASP A 521 0.99 5.26 -24.29
N ALA A 522 0.16 4.33 -23.83
CA ALA A 522 -1.25 4.59 -23.54
C ALA A 522 -1.42 5.64 -22.44
N THR A 523 -2.43 6.50 -22.62
CA THR A 523 -2.77 7.58 -21.68
C THR A 523 -3.75 7.15 -20.60
N ILE A 524 -4.21 5.91 -20.63
CA ILE A 524 -5.05 5.32 -19.57
C ILE A 524 -4.30 5.42 -18.23
N PRO A 525 -4.92 6.00 -17.18
CA PRO A 525 -4.29 6.13 -15.87
C PRO A 525 -3.96 4.78 -15.25
N VAL A 526 -2.74 4.63 -14.74
CA VAL A 526 -2.30 3.40 -14.06
C VAL A 526 -1.77 3.65 -12.67
N GLY A 527 -2.02 2.68 -11.78
CA GLY A 527 -1.65 2.76 -10.38
C GLY A 527 -1.17 1.44 -9.78
N TYR A 528 -0.81 1.49 -8.50
CA TYR A 528 -0.30 0.35 -7.74
C TYR A 528 -1.46 -0.57 -7.31
N TRP A 529 -1.86 -1.48 -8.17
CA TRP A 529 -2.81 -2.53 -7.81
C TRP A 529 -2.10 -3.56 -6.91
N ARG A 530 -2.82 -4.21 -5.99
CA ARG A 530 -2.29 -5.22 -5.06
C ARG A 530 -1.27 -6.13 -5.74
N SER A 531 -0.06 -6.25 -5.18
CA SER A 531 1.13 -6.95 -5.69
C SER A 531 1.87 -6.33 -6.88
N VAL A 532 1.42 -5.18 -7.40
CA VAL A 532 2.14 -4.38 -8.41
C VAL A 532 2.57 -5.22 -9.62
N GLY A 533 3.86 -5.21 -10.01
CA GLY A 533 4.41 -5.95 -11.15
C GLY A 533 4.31 -7.48 -11.01
N LEU A 534 4.30 -8.01 -9.77
CA LEU A 534 4.09 -9.43 -9.53
C LEU A 534 2.74 -9.91 -10.08
N SER A 535 1.68 -9.10 -10.03
CA SER A 535 0.37 -9.46 -10.60
C SER A 535 0.35 -9.55 -12.12
N ILE A 536 1.40 -9.05 -12.76
CA ILE A 536 1.57 -9.05 -14.22
C ILE A 536 2.52 -10.18 -14.62
N ASN A 537 3.74 -10.15 -14.09
CA ASN A 537 4.84 -10.96 -14.58
C ASN A 537 4.83 -12.39 -14.04
N THR A 538 4.39 -12.63 -12.80
CA THR A 538 4.32 -14.00 -12.25
C THR A 538 3.41 -14.91 -13.09
N PHE A 539 2.28 -14.37 -13.58
CA PHE A 539 1.40 -15.14 -14.47
C PHE A 539 2.15 -15.64 -15.72
N ALA A 540 2.84 -14.73 -16.42
CA ALA A 540 3.58 -15.10 -17.63
C ALA A 540 4.74 -16.07 -17.33
N VAL A 541 5.53 -15.78 -16.28
CA VAL A 541 6.67 -16.60 -15.88
C VAL A 541 6.25 -18.00 -15.50
N GLU A 542 5.25 -18.14 -14.63
CA GLU A 542 4.86 -19.44 -14.11
C GLU A 542 4.09 -20.29 -15.15
N SER A 543 3.35 -19.64 -16.06
CA SER A 543 2.76 -20.31 -17.22
C SER A 543 3.83 -20.84 -18.16
N ALA A 544 4.86 -20.04 -18.45
CA ALA A 544 6.00 -20.48 -19.26
C ALA A 544 6.80 -21.63 -18.61
N MET A 545 6.90 -21.64 -17.27
CA MET A 545 7.52 -22.77 -16.55
C MET A 545 6.73 -24.06 -16.71
N ASP A 546 5.40 -24.00 -16.68
CA ASP A 546 4.54 -25.16 -16.93
C ASP A 546 4.65 -25.65 -18.38
N GLU A 547 4.67 -24.73 -19.36
CA GLU A 547 4.85 -25.06 -20.77
C GLU A 547 6.22 -25.72 -21.05
N LEU A 548 7.29 -25.21 -20.43
CA LEU A 548 8.62 -25.84 -20.53
C LEU A 548 8.66 -27.22 -19.89
N ALA A 549 8.07 -27.38 -18.71
CA ALA A 549 7.97 -28.70 -18.06
C ALA A 549 7.23 -29.69 -18.95
N ALA A 550 6.11 -29.29 -19.55
CA ALA A 550 5.33 -30.11 -20.48
C ALA A 550 6.13 -30.45 -21.76
N ALA A 551 6.88 -29.49 -22.32
CA ALA A 551 7.69 -29.70 -23.53
C ALA A 551 8.78 -30.76 -23.38
N ILE A 552 9.26 -30.98 -22.15
CA ILE A 552 10.25 -32.04 -21.85
C ILE A 552 9.65 -33.26 -21.13
N GLY A 553 8.32 -33.31 -20.96
CA GLY A 553 7.62 -34.39 -20.25
C GLY A 553 7.91 -34.48 -18.75
N ALA A 554 8.31 -33.37 -18.12
CA ALA A 554 8.64 -33.32 -16.70
C ALA A 554 7.43 -32.97 -15.82
N ASP A 555 7.42 -33.46 -14.58
CA ASP A 555 6.49 -33.00 -13.56
C ASP A 555 6.73 -31.51 -13.24
N PRO A 556 5.68 -30.65 -13.22
CA PRO A 556 5.86 -29.22 -13.04
C PRO A 556 6.51 -28.80 -11.72
N ILE A 557 6.25 -29.53 -10.62
CA ILE A 557 6.92 -29.27 -9.33
C ILE A 557 8.37 -29.70 -9.38
N GLN A 558 8.65 -30.90 -9.90
CA GLN A 558 10.01 -31.41 -9.99
C GLN A 558 10.86 -30.56 -10.94
N PHE A 559 10.28 -30.08 -12.05
CA PHE A 559 10.95 -29.16 -12.98
C PHE A 559 11.38 -27.86 -12.25
N ARG A 560 10.48 -27.26 -11.45
CA ARG A 560 10.81 -26.07 -10.65
C ARG A 560 11.89 -26.37 -9.62
N LEU A 561 11.77 -27.45 -8.84
CA LEU A 561 12.78 -27.85 -7.85
C LEU A 561 14.17 -28.04 -8.49
N ASN A 562 14.23 -28.62 -9.69
CA ASN A 562 15.49 -28.80 -10.41
C ASN A 562 16.13 -27.45 -10.81
N ASN A 563 15.35 -26.40 -11.02
CA ASN A 563 15.81 -25.11 -11.51
C ASN A 563 15.85 -24.00 -10.44
N LEU A 564 15.41 -24.27 -9.22
CA LEU A 564 15.49 -23.30 -8.12
C LEU A 564 16.90 -23.21 -7.56
N SER A 565 17.30 -22.00 -7.15
CA SER A 565 18.53 -21.71 -6.40
C SER A 565 18.26 -21.08 -5.02
N ASP A 566 17.04 -20.60 -4.78
CA ASP A 566 16.62 -19.98 -3.53
C ASP A 566 16.13 -21.05 -2.55
N GLN A 567 16.89 -21.28 -1.47
CA GLN A 567 16.59 -22.36 -0.50
C GLN A 567 15.23 -22.15 0.20
N ARG A 568 14.80 -20.91 0.45
CA ARG A 568 13.50 -20.65 1.06
C ARG A 568 12.36 -21.03 0.11
N MET A 569 12.52 -20.76 -1.19
CA MET A 569 11.55 -21.17 -2.19
C MET A 569 11.51 -22.69 -2.36
N ILE A 570 12.67 -23.36 -2.32
CA ILE A 570 12.75 -24.84 -2.33
C ILE A 570 11.96 -25.42 -1.15
N ASN A 571 12.12 -24.85 0.04
CA ASN A 571 11.40 -25.29 1.23
C ASN A 571 9.89 -25.07 1.09
N VAL A 572 9.47 -23.90 0.57
CA VAL A 572 8.06 -23.59 0.32
C VAL A 572 7.44 -24.56 -0.68
N LEU A 573 8.12 -24.82 -1.80
CA LEU A 573 7.61 -25.70 -2.85
C LEU A 573 7.56 -27.16 -2.40
N SER A 574 8.57 -27.64 -1.66
CA SER A 574 8.58 -28.98 -1.09
C SER A 574 7.45 -29.21 -0.07
N ALA A 575 7.21 -28.21 0.79
CA ALA A 575 6.09 -28.23 1.73
C ALA A 575 4.73 -28.19 0.98
N LEU A 576 4.63 -27.40 -0.07
CA LEU A 576 3.43 -27.31 -0.91
C LEU A 576 3.14 -28.63 -1.64
N GLN A 577 4.15 -29.31 -2.15
CA GLN A 577 4.02 -30.63 -2.79
C GLN A 577 3.34 -31.63 -1.84
N THR A 578 3.78 -31.65 -0.59
CA THR A 578 3.21 -32.52 0.45
C THR A 578 1.80 -32.05 0.85
N PHE A 579 1.64 -30.76 1.16
CA PHE A 579 0.39 -30.19 1.66
C PHE A 579 -0.76 -30.26 0.65
N SER A 580 -0.49 -30.06 -0.63
CA SER A 580 -1.48 -30.15 -1.70
C SER A 580 -1.90 -31.58 -2.04
N GLY A 581 -1.13 -32.59 -1.61
CA GLY A 581 -1.30 -33.99 -2.01
C GLY A 581 -0.93 -34.20 -3.49
N TRP A 582 0.08 -33.49 -4.00
CA TRP A 582 0.47 -33.50 -5.43
C TRP A 582 0.75 -34.90 -5.98
N ALA A 583 1.37 -35.78 -5.20
CA ALA A 583 1.70 -37.13 -5.59
C ALA A 583 0.47 -38.03 -5.87
N THR A 584 -0.70 -37.66 -5.37
CA THR A 584 -1.94 -38.39 -5.63
C THR A 584 -2.64 -37.77 -6.84
N ALA A 585 -3.04 -38.59 -7.82
CA ALA A 585 -3.79 -38.09 -8.97
C ALA A 585 -5.05 -37.34 -8.56
N PRO A 586 -5.40 -36.22 -9.23
CA PRO A 586 -6.65 -35.52 -8.95
C PRO A 586 -7.86 -36.39 -9.30
N ALA A 587 -9.02 -36.07 -8.76
CA ALA A 587 -10.27 -36.74 -9.11
C ALA A 587 -10.53 -36.68 -10.63
N ALA A 588 -11.24 -37.64 -11.17
CA ALA A 588 -11.56 -37.68 -12.59
C ALA A 588 -12.21 -36.39 -13.07
N GLY A 589 -11.77 -35.87 -14.20
CA GLY A 589 -12.23 -34.59 -14.76
C GLY A 589 -11.63 -33.34 -14.11
N ARG A 590 -10.67 -33.48 -13.19
CA ARG A 590 -9.93 -32.38 -12.58
C ARG A 590 -8.49 -32.34 -13.04
N ALA A 591 -7.91 -31.16 -12.99
CA ALA A 591 -6.50 -30.93 -13.24
C ALA A 591 -5.91 -30.02 -12.13
N ARG A 592 -4.58 -30.03 -11.99
CA ARG A 592 -3.86 -29.17 -11.06
C ARG A 592 -2.79 -28.36 -11.79
N GLY A 593 -2.65 -27.11 -11.38
CA GLY A 593 -1.54 -26.25 -11.77
C GLY A 593 -0.80 -25.75 -10.53
N VAL A 594 0.47 -25.44 -10.69
CA VAL A 594 1.33 -24.91 -9.62
C VAL A 594 1.97 -23.58 -10.04
N ALA A 595 2.06 -22.65 -9.12
CA ALA A 595 2.79 -21.39 -9.31
C ALA A 595 3.53 -21.02 -8.04
N ILE A 596 4.69 -20.36 -8.19
CA ILE A 596 5.49 -19.83 -7.08
C ILE A 596 5.89 -18.39 -7.37
N THR A 597 6.08 -17.61 -6.32
CA THR A 597 6.65 -16.27 -6.46
C THR A 597 7.33 -15.81 -5.17
N LYS A 598 8.29 -14.90 -5.31
CA LYS A 598 8.84 -14.15 -4.17
C LYS A 598 8.64 -12.66 -4.39
N GLY A 599 8.32 -11.95 -3.33
CA GLY A 599 8.19 -10.50 -3.39
C GLY A 599 7.90 -9.92 -2.02
N PHE A 600 8.23 -8.65 -1.84
CA PHE A 600 8.02 -7.92 -0.58
C PHE A 600 8.56 -8.65 0.67
N GLY A 601 9.62 -9.46 0.50
CA GLY A 601 10.24 -10.23 1.60
C GLY A 601 9.50 -11.50 2.00
N SER A 602 8.66 -12.05 1.14
CA SER A 602 7.94 -13.31 1.35
C SER A 602 8.10 -14.24 0.16
N TRP A 603 7.96 -15.54 0.41
CA TRP A 603 7.99 -16.62 -0.58
C TRP A 603 6.67 -17.36 -0.52
N VAL A 604 6.00 -17.54 -1.65
CA VAL A 604 4.70 -18.19 -1.69
C VAL A 604 4.64 -19.19 -2.84
N GLY A 605 3.99 -20.32 -2.58
CA GLY A 605 3.63 -21.30 -3.58
C GLY A 605 2.16 -21.67 -3.46
N GLN A 606 1.51 -21.90 -4.60
CA GLN A 606 0.10 -22.28 -4.68
C GLN A 606 -0.10 -23.43 -5.66
N VAL A 607 -1.00 -24.35 -5.30
CA VAL A 607 -1.57 -25.36 -6.19
C VAL A 607 -3.06 -25.12 -6.29
N ALA A 608 -3.55 -24.88 -7.51
CA ALA A 608 -4.97 -24.80 -7.82
C ALA A 608 -5.46 -26.11 -8.43
N GLU A 609 -6.57 -26.65 -7.92
CA GLU A 609 -7.29 -27.78 -8.49
C GLU A 609 -8.57 -27.29 -9.14
N ILE A 610 -8.69 -27.53 -10.45
CA ILE A 610 -9.80 -27.02 -11.28
C ILE A 610 -10.44 -28.13 -12.10
N SER A 611 -11.66 -27.88 -12.60
CA SER A 611 -12.23 -28.60 -13.72
C SER A 611 -12.73 -27.61 -14.77
N VAL A 612 -12.75 -28.04 -16.03
CA VAL A 612 -13.25 -27.25 -17.16
C VAL A 612 -14.40 -28.02 -17.79
N ASN A 613 -15.55 -27.36 -17.96
CA ASN A 613 -16.66 -27.92 -18.70
C ASN A 613 -16.32 -27.92 -20.19
N ALA A 614 -16.23 -29.10 -20.78
CA ALA A 614 -15.80 -29.27 -22.18
C ALA A 614 -16.75 -28.58 -23.20
N THR A 615 -18.02 -28.40 -22.85
CA THR A 615 -19.03 -27.80 -23.75
C THR A 615 -19.05 -26.27 -23.65
N THR A 616 -18.96 -25.73 -22.43
CA THR A 616 -19.13 -24.28 -22.18
C THR A 616 -17.81 -23.55 -21.94
N GLY A 617 -16.70 -24.28 -21.72
CA GLY A 617 -15.44 -23.69 -21.29
C GLY A 617 -15.43 -23.17 -19.84
N ALA A 618 -16.52 -23.31 -19.10
CA ALA A 618 -16.62 -22.80 -17.73
C ALA A 618 -15.62 -23.51 -16.81
N VAL A 619 -14.82 -22.71 -16.10
CA VAL A 619 -13.84 -23.16 -15.12
C VAL A 619 -14.46 -23.20 -13.74
N THR A 620 -14.30 -24.32 -13.04
CA THR A 620 -14.65 -24.46 -11.62
C THR A 620 -13.37 -24.65 -10.81
N VAL A 621 -13.11 -23.77 -9.84
CA VAL A 621 -12.00 -23.91 -8.89
C VAL A 621 -12.51 -24.70 -7.70
N HIS A 622 -11.92 -25.88 -7.46
CA HIS A 622 -12.31 -26.78 -6.37
C HIS A 622 -11.51 -26.52 -5.09
N ARG A 623 -10.21 -26.23 -5.25
CA ARG A 623 -9.31 -26.00 -4.12
C ARG A 623 -8.10 -25.18 -4.56
N VAL A 624 -7.67 -24.28 -3.67
CA VAL A 624 -6.35 -23.65 -3.76
C VAL A 624 -5.60 -23.97 -2.46
N SER A 625 -4.47 -24.67 -2.59
CA SER A 625 -3.56 -24.95 -1.49
C SER A 625 -2.42 -23.95 -1.53
N THR A 626 -2.13 -23.31 -0.40
CA THR A 626 -1.09 -22.26 -0.32
C THR A 626 -0.11 -22.57 0.80
N VAL A 627 1.19 -22.44 0.52
CA VAL A 627 2.27 -22.41 1.51
C VAL A 627 3.02 -21.09 1.36
N ILE A 628 3.29 -20.43 2.47
CA ILE A 628 3.97 -19.15 2.49
C ILE A 628 5.06 -19.11 3.58
N ASP A 629 6.20 -18.51 3.24
CA ASP A 629 7.24 -18.14 4.18
C ASP A 629 7.33 -16.60 4.24
N VAL A 630 6.95 -16.03 5.38
CA VAL A 630 6.97 -14.57 5.63
C VAL A 630 8.13 -14.17 6.55
N GLY A 631 9.04 -15.08 6.88
CA GLY A 631 10.03 -14.89 7.94
C GLY A 631 9.38 -14.95 9.32
N THR A 632 9.36 -13.86 10.08
CA THR A 632 8.66 -13.82 11.37
C THR A 632 7.16 -13.69 11.17
N ALA A 633 6.43 -14.77 11.40
CA ALA A 633 4.97 -14.78 11.39
C ALA A 633 4.45 -14.12 12.69
N VAL A 634 4.16 -12.82 12.63
CA VAL A 634 3.73 -12.07 13.84
C VAL A 634 2.35 -12.51 14.29
N ASN A 635 1.39 -12.59 13.35
CA ASN A 635 0.02 -13.07 13.60
C ASN A 635 -0.38 -14.06 12.49
N PRO A 636 -0.37 -15.36 12.75
CA PRO A 636 -0.71 -16.39 11.75
C PRO A 636 -2.12 -16.25 11.18
N ASP A 637 -3.11 -15.87 11.99
CA ASP A 637 -4.50 -15.70 11.54
C ASP A 637 -4.64 -14.51 10.58
N ALA A 638 -3.96 -13.39 10.85
CA ALA A 638 -3.92 -12.25 9.92
C ALA A 638 -3.26 -12.64 8.58
N ILE A 639 -2.20 -13.46 8.60
CA ILE A 639 -1.54 -13.97 7.39
C ILE A 639 -2.52 -14.83 6.60
N LYS A 640 -3.22 -15.76 7.26
CA LYS A 640 -4.24 -16.61 6.64
C LYS A 640 -5.34 -15.76 5.99
N GLY A 641 -5.87 -14.76 6.68
CA GLY A 641 -6.88 -13.85 6.14
C GLY A 641 -6.40 -13.08 4.91
N GLN A 642 -5.09 -12.71 4.85
CA GLN A 642 -4.50 -12.07 3.66
C GLN A 642 -4.36 -13.05 2.48
N ILE A 643 -4.03 -14.31 2.73
CA ILE A 643 -3.99 -15.36 1.70
C ILE A 643 -5.39 -15.60 1.12
N GLU A 644 -6.38 -15.81 1.96
CA GLU A 644 -7.77 -16.06 1.54
C GLU A 644 -8.35 -14.89 0.73
N GLY A 645 -8.11 -13.66 1.19
CA GLY A 645 -8.49 -12.44 0.46
C GLY A 645 -7.75 -12.27 -0.87
N ALA A 646 -6.48 -12.67 -0.93
CA ALA A 646 -5.69 -12.63 -2.18
C ALA A 646 -6.18 -13.65 -3.19
N VAL A 647 -6.47 -14.88 -2.76
CA VAL A 647 -7.03 -15.93 -3.62
C VAL A 647 -8.37 -15.50 -4.19
N SER A 648 -9.28 -14.96 -3.37
CA SER A 648 -10.59 -14.48 -3.82
C SER A 648 -10.46 -13.36 -4.87
N GLN A 649 -9.57 -12.40 -4.65
CA GLN A 649 -9.34 -11.30 -5.59
C GLN A 649 -8.68 -11.77 -6.88
N ALA A 650 -7.71 -12.68 -6.80
CA ALA A 650 -7.05 -13.27 -7.97
C ALA A 650 -8.02 -14.11 -8.81
N MET A 651 -8.89 -14.89 -8.18
CA MET A 651 -9.95 -15.63 -8.87
C MET A 651 -10.89 -14.69 -9.63
N ALA A 652 -11.31 -13.59 -8.99
CA ALA A 652 -12.14 -12.59 -9.65
C ALA A 652 -11.43 -11.98 -10.88
N ALA A 653 -10.17 -11.61 -10.73
CA ALA A 653 -9.34 -11.05 -11.81
C ALA A 653 -9.09 -12.03 -12.96
N THR A 654 -9.03 -13.34 -12.66
CA THR A 654 -8.77 -14.39 -13.66
C THR A 654 -10.02 -14.80 -14.41
N LEU A 655 -11.16 -14.88 -13.71
CA LEU A 655 -12.37 -15.52 -14.27
C LEU A 655 -13.41 -14.52 -14.78
N TRP A 656 -13.48 -13.30 -14.24
CA TRP A 656 -14.64 -12.42 -14.48
C TRP A 656 -14.30 -10.95 -14.73
N VAL A 657 -13.24 -10.41 -14.14
CA VAL A 657 -12.99 -8.96 -14.16
C VAL A 657 -12.06 -8.59 -15.29
N GLN A 658 -12.55 -7.68 -16.13
CA GLN A 658 -11.77 -7.05 -17.19
C GLN A 658 -12.27 -5.62 -17.37
N GLN A 659 -11.34 -4.66 -17.44
CA GLN A 659 -11.68 -3.29 -17.81
C GLN A 659 -11.46 -3.11 -19.31
N THR A 660 -12.51 -2.73 -20.00
CA THR A 660 -12.49 -2.41 -21.45
C THR A 660 -12.82 -0.93 -21.66
N PHE A 661 -12.22 -0.37 -22.69
CA PHE A 661 -12.45 1.00 -23.14
C PHE A 661 -13.00 0.94 -24.56
N VAL A 662 -14.11 1.63 -24.80
CA VAL A 662 -14.79 1.73 -26.10
C VAL A 662 -14.98 3.21 -26.39
N ASN A 663 -14.51 3.68 -27.54
CA ASN A 663 -14.66 5.07 -28.02
C ASN A 663 -15.49 5.10 -29.30
#